data_323225ad062b3f1b7d45a68c8e5f8616
#
_entry.id   323225ad062b3f1b7d45a68c8e5f8616
#
_cell.length_a   1.000
_cell.length_b   1.000
_cell.length_c   1.000
_cell.angle_alpha   90.00
_cell.angle_beta   90.00
_cell.angle_gamma   90.00
#
_symmetry.space_group_name_H-M   'P 1'
#
loop_
_entity.id
_entity.type
_entity.pdbx_description
1 polymer ?
#
loop_
_entity_poly.entity_id
_entity_poly.type
_entity_poly.pdbx_seq_one_letter_code
_entity_poly.pdbx_strand_id
1 'polypeptide(L)'
;MEHLLAGLNRAQHEAVTATEGYVRVIAGAGSGKTRALSHRFAYLVNELGILPGNILCVTFTNKSANEMRQRIHALTGDNDTGYINTFHGFCVSVLQEDSHAVQYPKSFLVLDNSDIDAMLGIIYGERGLTLRDMTYSAARDMIEIRKLFKEPEYYKDMITVSLDTLREKYERADTAGDIIFYGYLYQEKKCFGLDYNDLIKFSLYIFEQHEDIRLKWQQRLEYIMIDEFQDIDALQYELMEVLCGYHGNLFIVGDPDQTIYTWRGANVKYLLDFDKVFPNVQTIMMMENYRSTPEILAAANSLIAKNGHRIKKDLLPTKPSGEKVVCHFADTQEAEAQWMVGEMKRLHDRGLPLRDMTVLYRAHYVTRAVEEALMHEKIPYTIYSGVQFFDRMEIKDALSYLRMIAYQDDLSFRRIANAPKRNLGKRRMAFLQETAEKEGTSLYVTLKNHLEDSVFSGTKAKQFVDLIERFSHSYQGRPISEVLSDILDKSGYEKALRTEGSQERLDDLAELKQSIYEYETSCGEESTMEHYLAHIALFSNGDVAEQGDKVKLMTVHAAKGLEFPYVFLCGMNEGIFPSRKVRTLPGMEEERRLAFVALTRAEKGLYLSEADGWNFDGSPRYPSRFLLDIDRELLSFTHEVDETLLREAADDVARRDKYLREDDGDGTLPIGQRVRHAVFGEGTVLDVDLNKGAHVIQFDGMGTPRSISLRAKLEKIGP
;
A
#
# COMPACT_ATOMS: atom_id res chain seq x y z
N MET A 1 30.24 -14.36 28.11
CA MET A 1 29.46 -13.24 28.69
C MET A 1 29.92 -11.87 28.21
N GLU A 2 31.18 -11.44 28.43
CA GLU A 2 31.63 -10.07 28.06
C GLU A 2 31.53 -9.76 26.56
N HIS A 3 31.76 -10.72 25.69
CA HIS A 3 31.76 -10.47 24.23
C HIS A 3 30.34 -10.26 23.63
N LEU A 4 29.33 -10.96 24.15
CA LEU A 4 27.96 -10.88 23.63
C LEU A 4 27.24 -9.58 24.03
N LEU A 5 27.54 -9.07 25.21
CA LEU A 5 26.95 -7.83 25.75
C LEU A 5 27.81 -6.59 25.45
N ALA A 6 29.05 -6.80 24.97
CA ALA A 6 29.94 -5.70 24.62
C ALA A 6 29.34 -4.83 23.48
N GLY A 7 29.41 -3.52 23.65
CA GLY A 7 28.92 -2.56 22.66
C GLY A 7 27.40 -2.35 22.63
N LEU A 8 26.66 -2.97 23.55
CA LEU A 8 25.27 -2.61 23.79
C LEU A 8 25.20 -1.40 24.74
N ASN A 9 24.25 -0.48 24.46
CA ASN A 9 23.95 0.57 25.40
C ASN A 9 23.16 0.02 26.60
N ARG A 10 22.92 0.85 27.61
CA ARG A 10 22.23 0.43 28.85
C ARG A 10 20.86 -0.17 28.58
N ALA A 11 20.04 0.48 27.74
CA ALA A 11 18.67 0.01 27.44
C ALA A 11 18.69 -1.28 26.61
N GLN A 12 19.59 -1.39 25.63
CA GLN A 12 19.79 -2.63 24.87
C GLN A 12 20.27 -3.77 25.76
N HIS A 13 21.22 -3.49 26.67
CA HIS A 13 21.71 -4.47 27.66
C HIS A 13 20.57 -4.97 28.55
N GLU A 14 19.75 -4.05 29.09
CA GLU A 14 18.58 -4.40 29.89
C GLU A 14 17.57 -5.24 29.08
N ALA A 15 17.27 -4.87 27.82
CA ALA A 15 16.38 -5.62 26.93
C ALA A 15 16.90 -7.04 26.63
N VAL A 16 18.21 -7.23 26.53
CA VAL A 16 18.83 -8.55 26.31
C VAL A 16 18.76 -9.42 27.55
N THR A 17 18.99 -8.86 28.74
CA THR A 17 19.14 -9.62 30.01
C THR A 17 17.84 -9.79 30.79
N ALA A 18 16.80 -9.01 30.54
CA ALA A 18 15.45 -9.19 31.12
C ALA A 18 14.74 -10.40 30.50
N THR A 19 15.09 -11.60 30.94
CA THR A 19 14.67 -12.86 30.27
C THR A 19 13.29 -13.33 30.65
N GLU A 20 12.86 -13.15 31.90
CA GLU A 20 11.64 -13.75 32.43
C GLU A 20 10.46 -12.79 32.45
N GLY A 21 9.27 -13.34 32.26
CA GLY A 21 8.00 -12.63 32.36
C GLY A 21 7.65 -11.78 31.13
N TYR A 22 6.85 -10.76 31.36
CA TYR A 22 6.35 -9.89 30.29
C TYR A 22 7.22 -8.65 30.14
N VAL A 23 7.91 -8.54 29.03
CA VAL A 23 8.82 -7.43 28.73
C VAL A 23 8.34 -6.65 27.52
N ARG A 24 8.05 -5.36 27.70
CA ARG A 24 7.70 -4.43 26.64
C ARG A 24 8.85 -3.47 26.36
N VAL A 25 9.36 -3.48 25.14
CA VAL A 25 10.37 -2.51 24.69
C VAL A 25 9.72 -1.49 23.76
N ILE A 26 9.65 -0.24 24.22
CA ILE A 26 9.30 0.89 23.39
C ILE A 26 10.59 1.42 22.76
N ALA A 27 10.71 1.19 21.45
CA ALA A 27 11.95 1.45 20.74
C ALA A 27 11.75 2.55 19.69
N GLY A 28 12.62 3.55 19.70
CA GLY A 28 12.60 4.57 18.65
C GLY A 28 13.14 4.06 17.31
N ALA A 29 12.88 4.83 16.24
CA ALA A 29 13.50 4.58 14.94
C ALA A 29 15.02 4.53 15.08
N GLY A 30 15.70 3.59 14.41
CA GLY A 30 17.17 3.48 14.43
C GLY A 30 17.80 3.16 15.78
N SER A 31 17.02 2.69 16.78
CA SER A 31 17.52 2.37 18.13
C SER A 31 18.20 0.99 18.24
N GLY A 32 18.23 0.22 17.15
CA GLY A 32 18.83 -1.12 17.14
C GLY A 32 17.90 -2.21 17.67
N LYS A 33 16.58 -2.13 17.45
CA LYS A 33 15.59 -3.16 17.79
C LYS A 33 16.05 -4.57 17.42
N THR A 34 16.32 -4.78 16.13
CA THR A 34 16.74 -6.08 15.60
C THR A 34 18.07 -6.55 16.19
N ARG A 35 18.97 -5.62 16.53
CA ARG A 35 20.21 -5.94 17.22
C ARG A 35 19.93 -6.48 18.62
N ALA A 36 19.09 -5.78 19.39
CA ALA A 36 18.70 -6.22 20.73
C ALA A 36 18.03 -7.60 20.71
N LEU A 37 17.11 -7.85 19.75
CA LEU A 37 16.46 -9.15 19.58
C LEU A 37 17.46 -10.27 19.25
N SER A 38 18.37 -10.04 18.31
CA SER A 38 19.37 -11.05 17.93
C SER A 38 20.34 -11.37 19.09
N HIS A 39 20.77 -10.33 19.83
CA HIS A 39 21.61 -10.53 21.01
C HIS A 39 20.86 -11.21 22.16
N ARG A 40 19.57 -10.91 22.37
CA ARG A 40 18.72 -11.59 23.34
C ARG A 40 18.57 -13.07 23.00
N PHE A 41 18.31 -13.41 21.74
CA PHE A 41 18.27 -14.80 21.30
C PHE A 41 19.59 -15.52 21.60
N ALA A 42 20.70 -14.92 21.18
CA ALA A 42 22.02 -15.49 21.44
C ALA A 42 22.35 -15.59 22.95
N TYR A 43 21.88 -14.65 23.76
CA TYR A 43 22.03 -14.69 25.22
C TYR A 43 21.24 -15.87 25.84
N LEU A 44 19.99 -16.07 25.43
CA LEU A 44 19.18 -17.22 25.86
C LEU A 44 19.87 -18.55 25.53
N VAL A 45 20.41 -18.67 24.31
CA VAL A 45 21.06 -19.92 23.86
C VAL A 45 22.44 -20.11 24.49
N ASN A 46 23.34 -19.15 24.37
CA ASN A 46 24.74 -19.31 24.73
C ASN A 46 25.03 -19.17 26.22
N GLU A 47 24.30 -18.30 26.92
CA GLU A 47 24.55 -18.01 28.32
C GLU A 47 23.59 -18.76 29.25
N LEU A 48 22.31 -18.90 28.86
CA LEU A 48 21.35 -19.60 29.71
C LEU A 48 21.15 -21.09 29.28
N GLY A 49 21.66 -21.48 28.12
CA GLY A 49 21.59 -22.87 27.65
C GLY A 49 20.20 -23.28 27.16
N ILE A 50 19.36 -22.33 26.80
CA ILE A 50 18.03 -22.61 26.24
C ILE A 50 18.19 -23.21 24.84
N LEU A 51 17.45 -24.29 24.57
CA LEU A 51 17.49 -24.89 23.24
C LEU A 51 16.87 -23.95 22.21
N PRO A 52 17.50 -23.74 21.04
CA PRO A 52 16.95 -22.88 19.98
C PRO A 52 15.51 -23.24 19.60
N GLY A 53 15.18 -24.53 19.54
CA GLY A 53 13.81 -25.02 19.25
C GLY A 53 12.74 -24.64 20.28
N ASN A 54 13.14 -24.11 21.44
CA ASN A 54 12.21 -23.61 22.48
C ASN A 54 12.00 -22.08 22.41
N ILE A 55 12.56 -21.43 21.39
CA ILE A 55 12.45 -19.98 21.20
C ILE A 55 11.67 -19.69 19.92
N LEU A 56 10.60 -18.91 20.05
CA LEU A 56 9.87 -18.32 18.91
C LEU A 56 10.26 -16.85 18.78
N CYS A 57 10.76 -16.47 17.62
CA CYS A 57 11.02 -15.08 17.26
C CYS A 57 10.24 -14.71 16.00
N VAL A 58 9.30 -13.79 16.15
CA VAL A 58 8.40 -13.38 15.07
C VAL A 58 8.80 -12.01 14.55
N THR A 59 8.85 -11.88 13.22
CA THR A 59 9.07 -10.62 12.51
C THR A 59 7.94 -10.36 11.51
N PHE A 60 7.87 -9.13 11.00
CA PHE A 60 6.77 -8.74 10.10
C PHE A 60 6.95 -9.26 8.66
N THR A 61 8.17 -9.43 8.15
CA THR A 61 8.44 -9.85 6.77
C THR A 61 9.40 -11.04 6.70
N ASN A 62 9.28 -11.86 5.66
CA ASN A 62 10.20 -12.96 5.40
C ASN A 62 11.66 -12.47 5.22
N LYS A 63 11.83 -11.27 4.63
CA LYS A 63 13.15 -10.65 4.52
C LYS A 63 13.76 -10.38 5.89
N SER A 64 13.00 -9.76 6.79
CA SER A 64 13.45 -9.50 8.18
C SER A 64 13.75 -10.79 8.93
N ALA A 65 12.94 -11.84 8.73
CA ALA A 65 13.20 -13.15 9.33
C ALA A 65 14.53 -13.75 8.84
N ASN A 66 14.81 -13.68 7.55
CA ASN A 66 16.06 -14.16 6.97
C ASN A 66 17.28 -13.36 7.47
N GLU A 67 17.19 -12.04 7.51
CA GLU A 67 18.25 -11.19 8.08
C GLU A 67 18.50 -11.49 9.54
N MET A 68 17.45 -11.74 10.32
CA MET A 68 17.57 -12.11 11.73
C MET A 68 18.23 -13.47 11.90
N ARG A 69 17.88 -14.49 11.10
CA ARG A 69 18.55 -15.81 11.12
C ARG A 69 20.04 -15.67 10.84
N GLN A 70 20.44 -14.89 9.84
CA GLN A 70 21.84 -14.66 9.52
C GLN A 70 22.61 -14.00 10.68
N ARG A 71 21.99 -13.00 11.33
CA ARG A 71 22.58 -12.32 12.49
C ARG A 71 22.72 -13.26 13.68
N ILE A 72 21.69 -14.05 13.97
CA ILE A 72 21.70 -15.03 15.08
C ILE A 72 22.75 -16.11 14.81
N HIS A 73 22.80 -16.65 13.59
CA HIS A 73 23.85 -17.60 13.19
C HIS A 73 25.26 -17.03 13.40
N ALA A 74 25.49 -15.77 13.02
CA ALA A 74 26.78 -15.11 13.24
C ALA A 74 27.12 -14.95 14.74
N LEU A 75 26.14 -14.84 15.62
CA LEU A 75 26.33 -14.68 17.08
C LEU A 75 26.45 -16.02 17.81
N THR A 76 25.69 -17.03 17.41
CA THR A 76 25.64 -18.35 18.08
C THR A 76 26.65 -19.34 17.50
N GLY A 77 26.99 -19.20 16.22
CA GLY A 77 27.81 -20.19 15.48
C GLY A 77 27.04 -21.47 15.15
N ASP A 78 25.74 -21.54 15.45
CA ASP A 78 24.87 -22.69 15.22
C ASP A 78 23.94 -22.45 14.03
N ASN A 79 23.65 -23.50 13.28
CA ASN A 79 22.68 -23.49 12.17
C ASN A 79 21.23 -23.64 12.68
N ASP A 80 21.03 -24.18 13.88
CA ASP A 80 19.71 -24.22 14.50
C ASP A 80 19.37 -22.83 15.06
N THR A 81 18.42 -22.17 14.40
CA THR A 81 17.93 -20.86 14.79
C THR A 81 16.52 -20.92 15.38
N GLY A 82 16.01 -22.10 15.74
CA GLY A 82 14.67 -22.29 16.26
C GLY A 82 13.57 -21.81 15.32
N TYR A 83 12.51 -21.23 15.89
CA TYR A 83 11.38 -20.71 15.12
C TYR A 83 11.54 -19.20 14.86
N ILE A 84 12.37 -18.83 13.89
CA ILE A 84 12.48 -17.44 13.43
C ILE A 84 11.66 -17.30 12.15
N ASN A 85 10.46 -16.76 12.23
CA ASN A 85 9.50 -16.69 11.14
C ASN A 85 8.65 -15.42 11.19
N THR A 86 7.79 -15.26 10.18
CA THR A 86 6.58 -14.42 10.31
C THR A 86 5.51 -15.22 11.07
N PHE A 87 4.42 -14.58 11.54
CA PHE A 87 3.28 -15.29 12.12
C PHE A 87 2.75 -16.39 11.19
N HIS A 88 2.57 -16.07 9.91
CA HIS A 88 2.11 -17.03 8.92
C HIS A 88 3.10 -18.19 8.72
N GLY A 89 4.40 -17.89 8.67
CA GLY A 89 5.43 -18.92 8.58
C GLY A 89 5.47 -19.85 9.79
N PHE A 90 5.24 -19.33 10.99
CA PHE A 90 5.08 -20.14 12.19
C PHE A 90 3.83 -21.03 12.13
N CYS A 91 2.68 -20.46 11.69
CA CYS A 91 1.45 -21.26 11.49
C CYS A 91 1.64 -22.39 10.48
N VAL A 92 2.43 -22.19 9.42
CA VAL A 92 2.81 -23.28 8.51
C VAL A 92 3.51 -24.42 9.27
N SER A 93 4.44 -24.11 10.18
CA SER A 93 5.12 -25.12 11.00
C SER A 93 4.13 -25.87 11.89
N VAL A 94 3.21 -25.17 12.54
CA VAL A 94 2.14 -25.79 13.36
C VAL A 94 1.29 -26.73 12.50
N LEU A 95 0.79 -26.25 11.37
CA LEU A 95 -0.07 -27.03 10.49
C LEU A 95 0.65 -28.21 9.84
N GLN A 96 1.94 -28.12 9.53
CA GLN A 96 2.72 -29.24 9.02
C GLN A 96 2.92 -30.34 10.07
N GLU A 97 3.08 -29.96 11.34
CA GLU A 97 3.24 -30.94 12.43
C GLU A 97 1.90 -31.57 12.83
N ASP A 98 0.84 -30.79 12.94
CA ASP A 98 -0.46 -31.16 13.52
C ASP A 98 -1.63 -31.13 12.52
N SER A 99 -1.37 -31.21 11.22
CA SER A 99 -2.38 -31.15 10.14
C SER A 99 -3.51 -32.18 10.29
N HIS A 100 -3.25 -33.31 10.97
CA HIS A 100 -4.23 -34.36 11.23
C HIS A 100 -5.43 -33.84 12.04
N ALA A 101 -5.23 -32.84 12.90
CA ALA A 101 -6.28 -32.25 13.72
C ALA A 101 -7.33 -31.48 12.88
N VAL A 102 -6.98 -31.04 11.69
CA VAL A 102 -7.86 -30.35 10.74
C VAL A 102 -8.13 -31.16 9.47
N GLN A 103 -7.72 -32.43 9.44
CA GLN A 103 -7.90 -33.35 8.31
C GLN A 103 -7.27 -32.85 6.99
N TYR A 104 -6.17 -32.09 7.08
CA TYR A 104 -5.39 -31.64 5.95
C TYR A 104 -4.10 -32.47 5.81
N PRO A 105 -3.58 -32.65 4.59
CA PRO A 105 -2.28 -33.29 4.39
C PRO A 105 -1.16 -32.38 4.90
N LYS A 106 -0.04 -32.96 5.31
CA LYS A 106 1.16 -32.16 5.66
C LYS A 106 1.67 -31.30 4.50
N SER A 107 1.36 -31.70 3.28
CA SER A 107 1.73 -31.03 2.02
C SER A 107 0.60 -30.16 1.47
N PHE A 108 -0.13 -29.44 2.34
CA PHE A 108 -1.13 -28.47 1.91
C PHE A 108 -0.49 -27.33 1.12
N LEU A 109 -1.28 -26.67 0.27
CA LEU A 109 -0.82 -25.54 -0.52
C LEU A 109 -1.01 -24.22 0.26
N VAL A 110 0.01 -23.36 0.24
CA VAL A 110 -0.14 -21.97 0.69
C VAL A 110 -0.44 -21.14 -0.55
N LEU A 111 -1.61 -20.49 -0.56
CA LEU A 111 -2.13 -19.77 -1.72
C LEU A 111 -1.65 -18.33 -1.76
N ASP A 112 -1.10 -17.91 -2.88
CA ASP A 112 -0.83 -16.52 -3.18
C ASP A 112 -1.94 -15.88 -4.03
N ASN A 113 -1.80 -14.58 -4.34
CA ASN A 113 -2.79 -13.87 -5.15
C ASN A 113 -2.95 -14.44 -6.56
N SER A 114 -1.91 -15.04 -7.13
CA SER A 114 -1.98 -15.64 -8.47
C SER A 114 -2.74 -16.97 -8.44
N ASP A 115 -2.60 -17.74 -7.38
CA ASP A 115 -3.36 -18.95 -7.14
C ASP A 115 -4.84 -18.64 -6.92
N ILE A 116 -5.14 -17.58 -6.14
CA ILE A 116 -6.51 -17.10 -5.93
C ILE A 116 -7.12 -16.65 -7.27
N ASP A 117 -6.40 -15.89 -8.09
CA ASP A 117 -6.88 -15.46 -9.41
C ASP A 117 -7.13 -16.65 -10.35
N ALA A 118 -6.31 -17.70 -10.29
CA ALA A 118 -6.54 -18.93 -11.05
C ALA A 118 -7.83 -19.64 -10.61
N MET A 119 -8.09 -19.72 -9.29
CA MET A 119 -9.35 -20.26 -8.75
C MET A 119 -10.55 -19.42 -9.16
N LEU A 120 -10.44 -18.10 -9.09
CA LEU A 120 -11.49 -17.18 -9.57
C LEU A 120 -11.77 -17.40 -11.07
N GLY A 121 -10.74 -17.63 -11.88
CA GLY A 121 -10.89 -17.98 -13.29
C GLY A 121 -11.73 -19.23 -13.53
N ILE A 122 -11.56 -20.26 -12.71
CA ILE A 122 -12.36 -21.49 -12.73
C ILE A 122 -13.82 -21.18 -12.36
N ILE A 123 -14.05 -20.51 -11.24
CA ILE A 123 -15.39 -20.17 -10.73
C ILE A 123 -16.17 -19.33 -11.78
N TYR A 124 -15.49 -18.32 -12.35
CA TYR A 124 -16.11 -17.46 -13.36
C TYR A 124 -16.48 -18.24 -14.61
N GLY A 125 -15.61 -19.17 -15.05
CA GLY A 125 -15.88 -20.05 -16.19
C GLY A 125 -17.06 -20.99 -15.95
N GLU A 126 -17.13 -21.62 -14.77
CA GLU A 126 -18.19 -22.56 -14.41
C GLU A 126 -19.57 -21.91 -14.24
N ARG A 127 -19.60 -20.70 -13.67
CA ARG A 127 -20.85 -20.01 -13.31
C ARG A 127 -21.22 -18.88 -14.29
N GLY A 128 -20.48 -18.69 -15.37
CA GLY A 128 -20.74 -17.67 -16.37
C GLY A 128 -20.56 -16.23 -15.89
N LEU A 129 -19.77 -16.01 -14.83
CA LEU A 129 -19.44 -14.69 -14.35
C LEU A 129 -18.41 -14.01 -15.27
N THR A 130 -18.38 -12.71 -15.24
CA THR A 130 -17.46 -11.87 -16.01
C THR A 130 -16.79 -10.83 -15.12
N LEU A 131 -15.73 -10.21 -15.59
CA LEU A 131 -15.09 -9.09 -14.88
C LEU A 131 -16.00 -7.84 -14.75
N ARG A 132 -17.20 -7.86 -15.39
CA ARG A 132 -18.23 -6.82 -15.20
C ARG A 132 -19.03 -7.06 -13.93
N ASP A 133 -19.20 -8.31 -13.54
CA ASP A 133 -19.90 -8.67 -12.29
C ASP A 133 -19.02 -8.33 -11.10
N MET A 134 -17.74 -8.71 -11.15
CA MET A 134 -16.71 -8.33 -10.17
C MET A 134 -15.32 -8.54 -10.79
N THR A 135 -14.37 -7.61 -10.59
CA THR A 135 -12.97 -7.83 -10.99
C THR A 135 -12.28 -8.78 -10.02
N TYR A 136 -11.20 -9.43 -10.41
CA TYR A 136 -10.46 -10.34 -9.51
C TYR A 136 -9.94 -9.61 -8.26
N SER A 137 -9.45 -8.37 -8.40
CA SER A 137 -9.05 -7.57 -7.24
C SER A 137 -10.21 -7.34 -6.28
N ALA A 138 -11.37 -6.88 -6.80
CA ALA A 138 -12.55 -6.69 -5.97
C ALA A 138 -13.08 -8.00 -5.36
N ALA A 139 -12.91 -9.12 -6.05
CA ALA A 139 -13.28 -10.43 -5.54
C ALA A 139 -12.37 -10.86 -4.38
N ARG A 140 -11.05 -10.64 -4.49
CA ARG A 140 -10.11 -10.88 -3.37
C ARG A 140 -10.43 -10.03 -2.16
N ASP A 141 -10.64 -8.72 -2.37
CA ASP A 141 -11.02 -7.80 -1.29
C ASP A 141 -12.34 -8.22 -0.62
N MET A 142 -13.32 -8.64 -1.42
CA MET A 142 -14.61 -9.13 -0.91
C MET A 142 -14.45 -10.44 -0.12
N ILE A 143 -13.63 -11.39 -0.59
CA ILE A 143 -13.33 -12.64 0.11
C ILE A 143 -12.67 -12.33 1.44
N GLU A 144 -11.65 -11.47 1.46
CA GLU A 144 -10.94 -11.08 2.68
C GLU A 144 -11.88 -10.42 3.70
N ILE A 145 -12.66 -9.42 3.28
CA ILE A 145 -13.65 -8.76 4.13
C ILE A 145 -14.67 -9.77 4.68
N ARG A 146 -15.12 -10.71 3.85
CA ARG A 146 -16.10 -11.69 4.26
C ARG A 146 -15.51 -12.69 5.26
N LYS A 147 -14.30 -13.19 5.01
CA LYS A 147 -13.55 -14.06 5.93
C LYS A 147 -13.26 -13.41 7.28
N LEU A 148 -12.99 -12.11 7.31
CA LEU A 148 -12.62 -11.40 8.54
C LEU A 148 -13.82 -10.89 9.34
N PHE A 149 -14.87 -10.38 8.67
CA PHE A 149 -15.91 -9.61 9.34
C PHE A 149 -17.34 -10.13 9.17
N LYS A 150 -17.70 -10.68 7.99
CA LYS A 150 -19.08 -11.11 7.73
C LYS A 150 -19.33 -12.57 8.10
N GLU A 151 -18.41 -13.43 7.78
CA GLU A 151 -18.45 -14.87 8.09
C GLU A 151 -17.13 -15.30 8.74
N PRO A 152 -16.78 -14.73 9.91
CA PRO A 152 -15.47 -14.97 10.52
C PRO A 152 -15.24 -16.43 10.92
N GLU A 153 -16.30 -17.23 10.99
CA GLU A 153 -16.25 -18.67 11.33
C GLU A 153 -16.26 -19.60 10.09
N TYR A 154 -16.12 -19.09 8.88
CA TYR A 154 -16.10 -19.86 7.62
C TYR A 154 -15.13 -21.06 7.66
N TYR A 155 -14.01 -20.90 8.37
CA TYR A 155 -13.00 -21.95 8.52
C TYR A 155 -13.53 -23.21 9.22
N LYS A 156 -14.52 -23.08 10.11
CA LYS A 156 -15.18 -24.23 10.73
C LYS A 156 -15.85 -25.11 9.68
N ASP A 157 -16.53 -24.51 8.71
CA ASP A 157 -17.10 -25.23 7.58
C ASP A 157 -16.00 -25.89 6.73
N MET A 158 -14.90 -25.19 6.46
CA MET A 158 -13.78 -25.77 5.72
C MET A 158 -13.17 -26.98 6.43
N ILE A 159 -13.13 -26.99 7.75
CA ILE A 159 -12.58 -28.12 8.54
C ILE A 159 -13.62 -29.25 8.68
N THR A 160 -14.85 -28.92 9.07
CA THR A 160 -15.82 -29.91 9.58
C THR A 160 -16.79 -30.46 8.54
N VAL A 161 -17.13 -29.69 7.49
CA VAL A 161 -18.11 -30.17 6.50
C VAL A 161 -17.43 -30.92 5.35
N SER A 162 -18.20 -31.80 4.67
CA SER A 162 -17.67 -32.50 3.51
C SER A 162 -17.46 -31.58 2.30
N LEU A 163 -16.61 -32.03 1.36
CA LEU A 163 -16.42 -31.31 0.10
C LEU A 163 -17.73 -31.20 -0.69
N ASP A 164 -18.58 -32.23 -0.66
CA ASP A 164 -19.88 -32.22 -1.34
C ASP A 164 -20.82 -31.17 -0.75
N THR A 165 -20.81 -30.97 0.57
CA THR A 165 -21.61 -29.94 1.23
C THR A 165 -21.17 -28.51 0.79
N LEU A 166 -19.88 -28.26 0.69
CA LEU A 166 -19.37 -26.97 0.16
C LEU A 166 -19.74 -26.80 -1.32
N ARG A 167 -19.67 -27.88 -2.10
CA ARG A 167 -20.09 -27.88 -3.48
C ARG A 167 -21.58 -27.52 -3.62
N GLU A 168 -22.45 -28.12 -2.79
CA GLU A 168 -23.87 -27.76 -2.78
C GLU A 168 -24.12 -26.30 -2.43
N LYS A 169 -23.38 -25.73 -1.45
CA LYS A 169 -23.46 -24.29 -1.14
C LYS A 169 -23.08 -23.43 -2.35
N TYR A 170 -22.00 -23.80 -3.04
CA TYR A 170 -21.52 -23.13 -4.25
C TYR A 170 -22.54 -23.22 -5.39
N GLU A 171 -23.13 -24.40 -5.63
CA GLU A 171 -24.11 -24.61 -6.72
C GLU A 171 -25.44 -23.88 -6.47
N ARG A 172 -25.86 -23.73 -5.20
CA ARG A 172 -27.09 -23.02 -4.79
C ARG A 172 -26.93 -21.50 -4.68
N ALA A 173 -25.71 -21.00 -4.73
CA ALA A 173 -25.46 -19.55 -4.64
C ALA A 173 -26.02 -18.80 -5.86
N ASP A 174 -26.75 -17.72 -5.61
CA ASP A 174 -27.45 -16.95 -6.67
C ASP A 174 -26.83 -15.58 -6.95
N THR A 175 -26.19 -14.96 -5.95
CA THR A 175 -25.53 -13.67 -6.11
C THR A 175 -24.07 -13.84 -6.55
N ALA A 176 -23.54 -12.89 -7.31
CA ALA A 176 -22.12 -12.94 -7.72
C ALA A 176 -21.18 -13.05 -6.51
N GLY A 177 -21.47 -12.33 -5.42
CA GLY A 177 -20.67 -12.39 -4.18
C GLY A 177 -20.70 -13.77 -3.51
N ASP A 178 -21.87 -14.42 -3.43
CA ASP A 178 -22.00 -15.75 -2.85
C ASP A 178 -21.38 -16.83 -3.75
N ILE A 179 -21.59 -16.74 -5.04
CA ILE A 179 -20.97 -17.65 -6.02
C ILE A 179 -19.44 -17.60 -5.89
N ILE A 180 -18.87 -16.40 -5.83
CA ILE A 180 -17.43 -16.23 -5.70
C ILE A 180 -16.94 -16.76 -4.35
N PHE A 181 -17.59 -16.40 -3.26
CA PHE A 181 -17.17 -16.78 -1.91
C PHE A 181 -17.24 -18.28 -1.66
N TYR A 182 -18.40 -18.89 -1.87
CA TYR A 182 -18.56 -20.34 -1.66
C TYR A 182 -17.81 -21.15 -2.71
N GLY A 183 -17.69 -20.65 -3.94
CA GLY A 183 -16.86 -21.25 -4.96
C GLY A 183 -15.38 -21.23 -4.56
N TYR A 184 -14.91 -20.15 -3.97
CA TYR A 184 -13.55 -20.03 -3.46
C TYR A 184 -13.27 -21.03 -2.33
N LEU A 185 -14.13 -21.08 -1.29
CA LEU A 185 -14.00 -22.06 -0.21
C LEU A 185 -14.03 -23.52 -0.71
N TYR A 186 -14.87 -23.80 -1.72
CA TYR A 186 -14.91 -25.11 -2.36
C TYR A 186 -13.60 -25.46 -3.08
N GLN A 187 -13.03 -24.53 -3.84
CA GLN A 187 -11.76 -24.74 -4.54
C GLN A 187 -10.59 -24.86 -3.56
N GLU A 188 -10.53 -24.04 -2.51
CA GLU A 188 -9.54 -24.16 -1.43
C GLU A 188 -9.56 -25.56 -0.82
N LYS A 189 -10.72 -26.03 -0.36
CA LYS A 189 -10.85 -27.35 0.24
C LYS A 189 -10.51 -28.46 -0.74
N LYS A 190 -10.90 -28.33 -2.01
CA LYS A 190 -10.65 -29.33 -3.06
C LYS A 190 -9.17 -29.57 -3.30
N CYS A 191 -8.34 -28.52 -3.24
CA CYS A 191 -6.91 -28.62 -3.45
C CYS A 191 -6.08 -28.63 -2.16
N PHE A 192 -6.75 -28.65 -1.00
CA PHE A 192 -6.12 -28.45 0.31
C PHE A 192 -5.27 -27.18 0.35
N GLY A 193 -5.80 -26.10 -0.24
CA GLY A 193 -5.19 -24.78 -0.23
C GLY A 193 -5.59 -24.01 1.04
N LEU A 194 -4.69 -23.16 1.51
CA LEU A 194 -4.90 -22.25 2.63
C LEU A 194 -4.33 -20.89 2.27
N ASP A 195 -5.12 -19.84 2.36
CA ASP A 195 -4.62 -18.48 2.26
C ASP A 195 -4.03 -17.98 3.60
N TYR A 196 -3.51 -16.76 3.61
CA TYR A 196 -2.87 -16.23 4.82
C TYR A 196 -3.79 -16.16 6.03
N ASN A 197 -5.08 -15.83 5.85
CA ASN A 197 -6.05 -15.81 6.94
C ASN A 197 -6.31 -17.22 7.48
N ASP A 198 -6.39 -18.21 6.59
CA ASP A 198 -6.64 -19.60 6.96
C ASP A 198 -5.50 -20.15 7.81
N LEU A 199 -4.24 -19.84 7.50
CA LEU A 199 -3.09 -20.32 8.25
C LEU A 199 -3.21 -19.99 9.75
N ILE A 200 -3.58 -18.76 10.08
CA ILE A 200 -3.73 -18.35 11.48
C ILE A 200 -5.00 -18.93 12.08
N LYS A 201 -6.13 -18.88 11.38
CA LYS A 201 -7.42 -19.36 11.89
C LYS A 201 -7.43 -20.86 12.11
N PHE A 202 -6.81 -21.66 11.24
CA PHE A 202 -6.69 -23.10 11.42
C PHE A 202 -5.78 -23.45 12.61
N SER A 203 -4.70 -22.70 12.80
CA SER A 203 -3.82 -22.86 13.97
C SER A 203 -4.55 -22.54 15.27
N LEU A 204 -5.30 -21.44 15.31
CA LEU A 204 -6.14 -21.08 16.46
C LEU A 204 -7.21 -22.13 16.73
N TYR A 205 -7.87 -22.65 15.69
CA TYR A 205 -8.86 -23.73 15.82
C TYR A 205 -8.23 -24.99 16.44
N ILE A 206 -7.05 -25.40 15.98
CA ILE A 206 -6.34 -26.54 16.57
C ILE A 206 -6.10 -26.32 18.07
N PHE A 207 -5.61 -25.14 18.44
CA PHE A 207 -5.32 -24.82 19.83
C PHE A 207 -6.59 -24.69 20.69
N GLU A 208 -7.71 -24.28 20.11
CA GLU A 208 -9.00 -24.23 20.80
C GLU A 208 -9.59 -25.63 21.02
N GLN A 209 -9.58 -26.48 19.99
CA GLN A 209 -10.26 -27.78 20.01
C GLN A 209 -9.40 -28.93 20.56
N HIS A 210 -8.06 -28.82 20.53
CA HIS A 210 -7.12 -29.86 20.92
C HIS A 210 -6.17 -29.35 22.01
N GLU A 211 -6.58 -29.54 23.27
CA GLU A 211 -5.82 -29.08 24.43
C GLU A 211 -4.42 -29.71 24.52
N ASP A 212 -4.30 -30.98 24.16
CA ASP A 212 -3.04 -31.72 24.15
C ASP A 212 -2.03 -31.09 23.14
N ILE A 213 -2.50 -30.70 21.97
CA ILE A 213 -1.67 -30.02 20.97
C ILE A 213 -1.32 -28.60 21.45
N ARG A 214 -2.29 -27.86 21.99
CA ARG A 214 -2.05 -26.56 22.57
C ARG A 214 -0.97 -26.61 23.65
N LEU A 215 -1.11 -27.50 24.61
CA LEU A 215 -0.14 -27.68 25.69
C LEU A 215 1.23 -28.10 25.17
N LYS A 216 1.29 -28.98 24.16
CA LYS A 216 2.54 -29.36 23.50
C LYS A 216 3.30 -28.14 22.99
N TRP A 217 2.63 -27.24 22.25
CA TRP A 217 3.26 -26.03 21.71
C TRP A 217 3.58 -25.01 22.79
N GLN A 218 2.68 -24.79 23.75
CA GLN A 218 2.90 -23.88 24.86
C GLN A 218 4.08 -24.30 25.73
N GLN A 219 4.27 -25.60 26.00
CA GLN A 219 5.40 -26.13 26.78
C GLN A 219 6.70 -26.08 25.99
N ARG A 220 6.66 -26.29 24.67
CA ARG A 220 7.83 -26.20 23.80
C ARG A 220 8.37 -24.79 23.71
N LEU A 221 7.49 -23.80 23.57
CA LEU A 221 7.88 -22.40 23.37
C LEU A 221 8.10 -21.71 24.71
N GLU A 222 9.29 -21.89 25.27
CA GLU A 222 9.65 -21.31 26.56
C GLU A 222 9.81 -19.78 26.50
N TYR A 223 10.21 -19.26 25.34
CA TYR A 223 10.40 -17.83 25.10
C TYR A 223 9.78 -17.40 23.78
N ILE A 224 8.99 -16.36 23.83
CA ILE A 224 8.33 -15.76 22.64
C ILE A 224 8.82 -14.31 22.52
N MET A 225 9.35 -13.96 21.34
CA MET A 225 9.84 -12.63 21.01
C MET A 225 9.17 -12.12 19.74
N ILE A 226 8.62 -10.91 19.77
CA ILE A 226 7.88 -10.34 18.63
C ILE A 226 8.46 -8.97 18.30
N ASP A 227 8.96 -8.84 17.06
CA ASP A 227 9.42 -7.57 16.47
C ASP A 227 8.25 -6.83 15.80
N GLU A 228 8.38 -5.51 15.67
CA GLU A 228 7.40 -4.62 15.04
C GLU A 228 5.97 -4.81 15.60
N PHE A 229 5.86 -4.98 16.92
CA PHE A 229 4.61 -5.32 17.61
C PHE A 229 3.47 -4.31 17.39
N GLN A 230 3.78 -3.07 17.00
CA GLN A 230 2.79 -2.06 16.65
C GLN A 230 1.99 -2.37 15.37
N ASP A 231 2.46 -3.32 14.56
CA ASP A 231 1.85 -3.66 13.26
C ASP A 231 1.02 -4.95 13.30
N ILE A 232 0.88 -5.61 14.46
CA ILE A 232 0.10 -6.85 14.56
C ILE A 232 -1.40 -6.58 14.49
N ASP A 233 -2.12 -7.53 13.90
CA ASP A 233 -3.58 -7.55 13.84
C ASP A 233 -4.21 -8.39 14.98
N ALA A 234 -5.53 -8.44 15.04
CA ALA A 234 -6.27 -9.13 16.10
C ALA A 234 -6.02 -10.64 16.13
N LEU A 235 -5.90 -11.30 14.97
CA LEU A 235 -5.66 -12.76 14.91
C LEU A 235 -4.24 -13.11 15.37
N GLN A 236 -3.26 -12.29 14.99
CA GLN A 236 -1.88 -12.44 15.42
C GLN A 236 -1.74 -12.21 16.93
N TYR A 237 -2.49 -11.23 17.45
CA TYR A 237 -2.53 -10.96 18.89
C TYR A 237 -3.14 -12.15 19.66
N GLU A 238 -4.27 -12.69 19.20
CA GLU A 238 -4.91 -13.87 19.79
C GLU A 238 -3.98 -15.09 19.77
N LEU A 239 -3.31 -15.34 18.65
CA LEU A 239 -2.33 -16.43 18.54
C LEU A 239 -1.19 -16.28 19.56
N MET A 240 -0.67 -15.07 19.71
CA MET A 240 0.36 -14.78 20.73
C MET A 240 -0.16 -15.04 22.15
N GLU A 241 -1.37 -14.58 22.49
CA GLU A 241 -1.97 -14.80 23.81
C GLU A 241 -2.10 -16.30 24.13
N VAL A 242 -2.56 -17.09 23.16
CA VAL A 242 -2.66 -18.54 23.31
C VAL A 242 -1.29 -19.15 23.56
N LEU A 243 -0.30 -18.81 22.75
CA LEU A 243 1.04 -19.44 22.84
C LEU A 243 1.78 -19.10 24.12
N CYS A 244 1.68 -17.88 24.65
CA CYS A 244 2.39 -17.48 25.87
C CYS A 244 1.73 -17.99 27.18
N GLY A 245 0.61 -18.70 27.10
CA GLY A 245 -0.23 -19.06 28.25
C GLY A 245 0.39 -20.03 29.25
N TYR A 246 1.49 -20.73 28.95
CA TYR A 246 2.13 -21.70 29.87
C TYR A 246 3.33 -21.09 30.62
N HIS A 247 4.33 -20.59 29.88
CA HIS A 247 5.56 -20.06 30.52
C HIS A 247 5.46 -18.58 30.89
N GLY A 248 4.64 -17.79 30.17
CA GLY A 248 4.49 -16.36 30.42
C GLY A 248 5.73 -15.52 30.09
N ASN A 249 6.68 -16.05 29.30
CA ASN A 249 7.89 -15.32 28.88
C ASN A 249 7.66 -14.71 27.50
N LEU A 250 7.14 -13.51 27.48
CA LEU A 250 6.81 -12.77 26.29
C LEU A 250 7.56 -11.44 26.23
N PHE A 251 8.39 -11.32 25.20
CA PHE A 251 9.14 -10.10 24.89
C PHE A 251 8.58 -9.47 23.63
N ILE A 252 8.09 -8.25 23.74
CA ILE A 252 7.61 -7.48 22.61
C ILE A 252 8.45 -6.22 22.39
N VAL A 253 8.75 -5.91 21.14
CA VAL A 253 9.42 -4.66 20.78
C VAL A 253 8.69 -3.97 19.63
N GLY A 254 8.53 -2.65 19.76
CA GLY A 254 7.85 -1.87 18.74
C GLY A 254 8.03 -0.38 18.92
N ASP A 255 7.67 0.35 17.86
CA ASP A 255 7.63 1.80 17.83
C ASP A 255 6.22 2.28 17.50
N PRO A 256 5.45 2.80 18.48
CA PRO A 256 4.10 3.28 18.21
C PRO A 256 4.04 4.43 17.19
N ASP A 257 5.15 5.18 17.02
CA ASP A 257 5.25 6.25 16.04
C ASP A 257 5.54 5.73 14.61
N GLN A 258 5.72 4.41 14.43
CA GLN A 258 5.91 3.75 13.14
C GLN A 258 4.73 2.84 12.74
N THR A 259 3.57 2.96 13.39
CA THR A 259 2.33 2.26 12.99
C THR A 259 1.76 2.90 11.73
N ILE A 260 1.89 2.20 10.58
CA ILE A 260 1.48 2.68 9.26
C ILE A 260 0.69 1.65 8.45
N TYR A 261 0.18 0.61 9.11
CA TYR A 261 -0.58 -0.49 8.49
C TYR A 261 -1.95 -0.70 9.14
N THR A 262 -2.59 0.38 9.68
CA THR A 262 -3.93 0.27 10.28
C THR A 262 -4.97 -0.18 9.26
N TRP A 263 -4.81 0.19 8.00
CA TRP A 263 -5.63 -0.28 6.89
C TRP A 263 -5.53 -1.79 6.62
N ARG A 264 -4.52 -2.49 7.17
CA ARG A 264 -4.37 -3.95 7.20
C ARG A 264 -4.81 -4.58 8.50
N GLY A 265 -5.43 -3.83 9.41
CA GLY A 265 -5.87 -4.32 10.71
C GLY A 265 -4.86 -4.15 11.85
N ALA A 266 -3.70 -3.52 11.60
CA ALA A 266 -2.76 -3.22 12.67
C ALA A 266 -3.39 -2.34 13.74
N ASN A 267 -3.14 -2.67 15.01
CA ASN A 267 -3.72 -1.95 16.13
C ASN A 267 -2.65 -1.60 17.18
N VAL A 268 -2.21 -0.35 17.16
CA VAL A 268 -1.19 0.16 18.08
C VAL A 268 -1.58 0.04 19.56
N LYS A 269 -2.87 -0.08 19.87
CA LYS A 269 -3.34 -0.24 21.26
C LYS A 269 -2.80 -1.50 21.92
N TYR A 270 -2.54 -2.56 21.15
CA TYR A 270 -1.91 -3.77 21.69
C TYR A 270 -0.53 -3.50 22.32
N LEU A 271 0.24 -2.60 21.70
CA LEU A 271 1.52 -2.15 22.27
C LEU A 271 1.34 -1.14 23.41
N LEU A 272 0.43 -0.17 23.25
CA LEU A 272 0.22 0.90 24.22
C LEU A 272 -0.40 0.39 25.52
N ASP A 273 -1.37 -0.50 25.43
CA ASP A 273 -2.14 -1.02 26.57
C ASP A 273 -1.61 -2.37 27.10
N PHE A 274 -0.44 -2.79 26.65
CA PHE A 274 0.15 -4.09 27.01
C PHE A 274 0.25 -4.32 28.52
N ASP A 275 0.63 -3.30 29.28
CA ASP A 275 0.72 -3.32 30.75
C ASP A 275 -0.65 -3.28 31.46
N LYS A 276 -1.74 -3.04 30.74
CA LYS A 276 -3.11 -3.16 31.28
C LYS A 276 -3.66 -4.58 31.14
N VAL A 277 -3.13 -5.35 30.19
CA VAL A 277 -3.57 -6.73 29.88
C VAL A 277 -2.70 -7.73 30.64
N PHE A 278 -1.38 -7.57 30.60
CA PHE A 278 -0.44 -8.49 31.21
C PHE A 278 0.04 -8.00 32.57
N PRO A 279 0.21 -8.91 33.56
CA PRO A 279 0.65 -8.54 34.90
C PRO A 279 2.17 -8.28 34.96
N ASN A 280 2.58 -7.35 35.81
CA ASN A 280 4.01 -7.11 36.14
C ASN A 280 4.89 -6.86 34.90
N VAL A 281 4.39 -6.14 33.93
CA VAL A 281 5.15 -5.82 32.71
C VAL A 281 6.36 -4.94 33.03
N GLN A 282 7.55 -5.40 32.62
CA GLN A 282 8.75 -4.57 32.60
C GLN A 282 8.77 -3.75 31.30
N THR A 283 8.73 -2.43 31.40
CA THR A 283 8.83 -1.54 30.22
C THR A 283 10.22 -0.94 30.11
N ILE A 284 10.86 -1.11 28.96
CA ILE A 284 12.20 -0.60 28.65
C ILE A 284 12.10 0.41 27.52
N MET A 285 12.74 1.56 27.66
CA MET A 285 12.73 2.64 26.67
C MET A 285 14.07 2.67 25.90
N MET A 286 14.07 2.35 24.60
CA MET A 286 15.24 2.36 23.73
C MET A 286 15.17 3.57 22.79
N MET A 287 15.68 4.73 23.22
CA MET A 287 15.54 6.01 22.50
C MET A 287 16.79 6.48 21.76
N GLU A 288 17.97 5.90 22.06
CA GLU A 288 19.23 6.28 21.41
C GLU A 288 19.19 5.85 19.93
N ASN A 289 19.33 6.83 19.03
CA ASN A 289 19.31 6.58 17.58
C ASN A 289 20.72 6.52 17.02
N TYR A 290 21.06 5.42 16.37
CA TYR A 290 22.38 5.14 15.77
C TYR A 290 22.38 5.34 14.24
N ARG A 291 21.25 5.75 13.65
CA ARG A 291 21.06 5.87 12.21
C ARG A 291 21.30 7.29 11.69
N SER A 292 20.60 8.25 12.22
CA SER A 292 20.45 9.59 11.65
C SER A 292 21.25 10.65 12.40
N THR A 293 21.57 11.76 11.72
CA THR A 293 22.19 12.93 12.34
C THR A 293 21.23 13.65 13.30
N PRO A 294 21.73 14.45 14.26
CA PRO A 294 20.90 15.22 15.18
C PRO A 294 19.87 16.12 14.49
N GLU A 295 20.21 16.71 13.35
CA GLU A 295 19.36 17.63 12.60
C GLU A 295 18.14 16.91 12.01
N ILE A 296 18.34 15.72 11.45
CA ILE A 296 17.26 14.87 10.95
C ILE A 296 16.32 14.44 12.08
N LEU A 297 16.91 14.06 13.24
CA LEU A 297 16.12 13.63 14.39
C LEU A 297 15.33 14.77 15.00
N ALA A 298 15.90 15.98 15.05
CA ALA A 298 15.20 17.16 15.56
C ALA A 298 13.97 17.47 14.68
N ALA A 299 14.09 17.44 13.36
CA ALA A 299 12.98 17.62 12.44
C ALA A 299 11.92 16.52 12.60
N ALA A 300 12.33 15.25 12.71
CA ALA A 300 11.42 14.13 12.91
C ALA A 300 10.68 14.20 14.26
N ASN A 301 11.37 14.55 15.35
CA ASN A 301 10.77 14.74 16.68
C ASN A 301 9.76 15.88 16.67
N SER A 302 10.11 17.03 16.04
CA SER A 302 9.21 18.19 15.89
C SER A 302 7.93 17.80 15.15
N LEU A 303 8.04 17.09 14.01
CA LEU A 303 6.91 16.62 13.23
C LEU A 303 5.99 15.71 14.05
N ILE A 304 6.54 14.65 14.65
CA ILE A 304 5.72 13.62 15.31
C ILE A 304 5.12 14.11 16.65
N ALA A 305 5.68 15.14 17.25
CA ALA A 305 5.15 15.76 18.46
C ALA A 305 3.74 16.34 18.29
N LYS A 306 3.30 16.59 17.04
CA LYS A 306 1.95 17.08 16.72
C LYS A 306 0.86 16.01 16.81
N ASN A 307 1.21 14.72 16.92
CA ASN A 307 0.24 13.67 17.19
C ASN A 307 -0.19 13.70 18.66
N GLY A 308 -1.51 13.62 18.90
CA GLY A 308 -2.08 13.64 20.26
C GLY A 308 -2.01 12.26 20.94
N HIS A 309 -2.29 11.20 20.19
CA HIS A 309 -2.36 9.82 20.70
C HIS A 309 -1.02 9.09 20.54
N ARG A 310 -0.06 9.39 21.41
CA ARG A 310 1.26 8.75 21.40
C ARG A 310 1.90 8.68 22.79
N ILE A 311 2.87 7.78 22.94
CA ILE A 311 3.80 7.83 24.06
C ILE A 311 4.78 8.98 23.79
N LYS A 312 4.81 9.98 24.67
CA LYS A 312 5.77 11.10 24.57
C LYS A 312 7.17 10.57 24.71
N LYS A 313 7.94 10.66 23.65
CA LYS A 313 9.34 10.23 23.58
C LYS A 313 10.03 11.02 22.48
N ASP A 314 11.33 11.25 22.65
CA ASP A 314 12.17 11.86 21.64
C ASP A 314 13.30 10.90 21.26
N LEU A 315 13.65 10.89 19.97
CA LEU A 315 14.81 10.18 19.48
C LEU A 315 16.08 10.93 19.90
N LEU A 316 16.99 10.24 20.57
CA LEU A 316 18.24 10.80 21.11
C LEU A 316 19.38 10.55 20.13
N PRO A 317 20.06 11.57 19.62
CA PRO A 317 21.14 11.39 18.68
C PRO A 317 22.38 10.80 19.32
N THR A 318 23.04 9.89 18.60
CA THR A 318 24.37 9.35 18.97
C THR A 318 25.44 9.71 17.95
N LYS A 319 25.02 10.15 16.75
CA LYS A 319 25.93 10.60 15.70
C LYS A 319 26.36 12.06 15.89
N PRO A 320 27.50 12.46 15.33
CA PRO A 320 27.89 13.89 15.28
C PRO A 320 26.92 14.71 14.44
N SER A 321 26.94 16.03 14.65
CA SER A 321 26.17 17.01 13.87
C SER A 321 26.48 16.90 12.38
N GLY A 322 25.45 17.01 11.56
CA GLY A 322 25.49 16.95 10.11
C GLY A 322 24.96 18.23 9.46
N GLU A 323 24.45 18.11 8.24
CA GLU A 323 23.79 19.20 7.53
C GLU A 323 22.33 19.34 8.00
N LYS A 324 21.80 20.56 8.01
CA LYS A 324 20.38 20.82 8.27
C LYS A 324 19.51 20.13 7.22
N VAL A 325 18.29 19.79 7.59
CA VAL A 325 17.27 19.30 6.65
C VAL A 325 17.00 20.39 5.62
N VAL A 326 17.23 20.07 4.35
CA VAL A 326 17.01 21.01 3.24
C VAL A 326 15.54 20.99 2.84
N CYS A 327 14.94 22.16 2.66
CA CYS A 327 13.56 22.31 2.21
C CYS A 327 13.51 23.19 0.96
N HIS A 328 12.88 22.68 -0.10
CA HIS A 328 12.76 23.36 -1.39
C HIS A 328 11.29 23.53 -1.78
N PHE A 329 10.91 24.76 -2.11
CA PHE A 329 9.61 25.14 -2.63
C PHE A 329 9.76 25.44 -4.11
N ALA A 330 9.16 24.66 -4.97
CA ALA A 330 9.28 24.82 -6.42
C ALA A 330 8.02 25.44 -7.01
N ASP A 331 8.15 26.18 -8.10
CA ASP A 331 7.01 26.79 -8.79
C ASP A 331 6.15 25.75 -9.52
N THR A 332 6.74 24.60 -9.89
CA THR A 332 6.06 23.49 -10.59
C THR A 332 6.65 22.13 -10.21
N GLN A 333 5.96 21.03 -10.51
CA GLN A 333 6.46 19.68 -10.30
C GLN A 333 7.74 19.38 -11.10
N GLU A 334 7.85 19.94 -12.30
CA GLU A 334 9.03 19.81 -13.15
C GLU A 334 10.22 20.54 -12.52
N ALA A 335 10.00 21.74 -11.98
CA ALA A 335 11.03 22.51 -11.28
C ALA A 335 11.48 21.80 -10.00
N GLU A 336 10.55 21.21 -9.24
CA GLU A 336 10.83 20.35 -8.09
C GLU A 336 11.75 19.19 -8.48
N ALA A 337 11.38 18.46 -9.53
CA ALA A 337 12.14 17.31 -10.00
C ALA A 337 13.53 17.71 -10.54
N GLN A 338 13.62 18.80 -11.30
CA GLN A 338 14.88 19.33 -11.82
C GLN A 338 15.82 19.75 -10.68
N TRP A 339 15.31 20.45 -9.68
CA TRP A 339 16.10 20.80 -8.51
C TRP A 339 16.63 19.55 -7.79
N MET A 340 15.76 18.58 -7.53
CA MET A 340 16.11 17.35 -6.83
C MET A 340 17.20 16.57 -7.58
N VAL A 341 17.04 16.39 -8.90
CA VAL A 341 18.02 15.72 -9.75
C VAL A 341 19.32 16.52 -9.84
N GLY A 342 19.25 17.85 -9.87
CA GLY A 342 20.42 18.73 -9.78
C GLY A 342 21.20 18.54 -8.48
N GLU A 343 20.53 18.41 -7.34
CA GLU A 343 21.17 18.11 -6.05
C GLU A 343 21.81 16.72 -6.04
N MET A 344 21.13 15.71 -6.61
CA MET A 344 21.71 14.37 -6.75
C MET A 344 23.00 14.40 -7.58
N LYS A 345 22.98 15.12 -8.69
CA LYS A 345 24.16 15.30 -9.55
C LYS A 345 25.29 16.02 -8.81
N ARG A 346 24.98 17.09 -8.06
CA ARG A 346 25.93 17.82 -7.23
C ARG A 346 26.58 16.91 -6.17
N LEU A 347 25.81 16.03 -5.56
CA LEU A 347 26.31 15.04 -4.60
C LEU A 347 27.18 13.99 -5.30
N HIS A 348 26.76 13.50 -6.47
CA HIS A 348 27.49 12.54 -7.26
C HIS A 348 28.85 13.11 -7.74
N ASP A 349 28.87 14.35 -8.20
CA ASP A 349 30.09 15.07 -8.62
C ASP A 349 31.10 15.26 -7.46
N ARG A 350 30.61 15.22 -6.21
CA ARG A 350 31.45 15.19 -4.99
C ARG A 350 31.93 13.79 -4.63
N GLY A 351 31.66 12.79 -5.46
CA GLY A 351 32.12 11.40 -5.30
C GLY A 351 31.16 10.48 -4.54
N LEU A 352 29.90 10.91 -4.29
CA LEU A 352 28.91 10.06 -3.65
C LEU A 352 28.26 9.14 -4.69
N PRO A 353 28.12 7.84 -4.43
CA PRO A 353 27.51 6.93 -5.38
C PRO A 353 25.98 7.17 -5.46
N LEU A 354 25.41 7.00 -6.67
CA LEU A 354 23.96 7.16 -6.89
C LEU A 354 23.13 6.19 -6.07
N ARG A 355 23.65 4.99 -5.80
CA ARG A 355 22.99 3.97 -4.97
C ARG A 355 22.76 4.41 -3.51
N ASP A 356 23.44 5.45 -3.05
CA ASP A 356 23.29 6.02 -1.71
C ASP A 356 22.14 7.04 -1.65
N MET A 357 21.55 7.38 -2.80
CA MET A 357 20.46 8.35 -2.93
C MET A 357 19.15 7.62 -3.19
N THR A 358 18.10 8.02 -2.46
CA THR A 358 16.77 7.42 -2.58
C THR A 358 15.71 8.50 -2.61
N VAL A 359 14.81 8.40 -3.60
CA VAL A 359 13.60 9.24 -3.68
C VAL A 359 12.46 8.48 -3.01
N LEU A 360 11.84 9.13 -2.03
CA LEU A 360 10.64 8.65 -1.35
C LEU A 360 9.43 9.49 -1.76
N TYR A 361 8.31 8.84 -1.93
CA TYR A 361 7.04 9.48 -2.29
C TYR A 361 5.86 8.74 -1.68
N ARG A 362 4.71 9.45 -1.56
CA ARG A 362 3.49 8.87 -0.96
C ARG A 362 2.78 7.89 -1.88
N ALA A 363 2.75 8.15 -3.17
CA ALA A 363 2.07 7.34 -4.18
C ALA A 363 2.81 7.37 -5.51
N HIS A 364 2.69 6.28 -6.27
CA HIS A 364 3.46 6.09 -7.51
C HIS A 364 3.21 7.14 -8.59
N TYR A 365 2.01 7.72 -8.67
CA TYR A 365 1.73 8.72 -9.70
C TYR A 365 2.61 9.99 -9.58
N VAL A 366 3.18 10.24 -8.40
CA VAL A 366 4.08 11.40 -8.18
C VAL A 366 5.43 11.25 -8.89
N THR A 367 5.81 10.02 -9.31
CA THR A 367 7.16 9.75 -9.85
C THR A 367 7.42 10.33 -11.23
N ARG A 368 6.40 10.67 -12.00
CA ARG A 368 6.52 11.07 -13.41
C ARG A 368 7.57 12.16 -13.65
N ALA A 369 7.42 13.32 -13.02
CA ALA A 369 8.35 14.43 -13.21
C ALA A 369 9.78 14.06 -12.79
N VAL A 370 9.93 13.27 -11.72
CA VAL A 370 11.22 12.78 -11.24
C VAL A 370 11.85 11.81 -12.25
N GLU A 371 11.07 10.90 -12.82
CA GLU A 371 11.54 9.96 -13.85
C GLU A 371 11.98 10.71 -15.11
N GLU A 372 11.18 11.68 -15.58
CA GLU A 372 11.53 12.53 -16.71
C GLU A 372 12.85 13.31 -16.47
N ALA A 373 13.00 13.92 -15.31
CA ALA A 373 14.22 14.66 -14.96
C ALA A 373 15.46 13.76 -14.87
N LEU A 374 15.34 12.57 -14.27
CA LEU A 374 16.42 11.56 -14.21
C LEU A 374 16.82 11.08 -15.61
N MET A 375 15.84 10.83 -16.48
CA MET A 375 16.07 10.42 -17.87
C MET A 375 16.76 11.53 -18.68
N HIS A 376 16.30 12.78 -18.52
CA HIS A 376 16.90 13.94 -19.19
C HIS A 376 18.38 14.09 -18.83
N GLU A 377 18.73 13.96 -17.55
CA GLU A 377 20.11 14.02 -17.06
C GLU A 377 20.89 12.71 -17.22
N LYS A 378 20.26 11.68 -17.80
CA LYS A 378 20.85 10.34 -18.01
C LYS A 378 21.34 9.68 -16.72
N ILE A 379 20.64 9.92 -15.62
CA ILE A 379 20.94 9.31 -14.31
C ILE A 379 20.16 8.00 -14.22
N PRO A 380 20.85 6.87 -14.06
CA PRO A 380 20.20 5.58 -13.94
C PRO A 380 19.42 5.45 -12.62
N TYR A 381 18.23 4.88 -12.67
CA TYR A 381 17.37 4.68 -11.49
C TYR A 381 16.69 3.32 -11.51
N THR A 382 16.15 2.92 -10.36
CA THR A 382 15.33 1.71 -10.19
C THR A 382 14.12 2.03 -9.34
N ILE A 383 12.93 1.61 -9.78
CA ILE A 383 11.69 1.72 -9.01
C ILE A 383 11.46 0.42 -8.25
N TYR A 384 11.34 0.51 -6.92
CA TYR A 384 11.00 -0.62 -6.06
C TYR A 384 9.48 -0.75 -5.93
N SER A 385 8.97 -1.94 -6.18
CA SER A 385 7.53 -2.26 -6.09
C SER A 385 6.64 -1.47 -7.08
N GLY A 386 7.20 -1.07 -8.24
CA GLY A 386 6.46 -0.31 -9.24
C GLY A 386 6.94 -0.56 -10.67
N VAL A 387 6.09 -0.20 -11.63
CA VAL A 387 6.43 -0.11 -13.06
C VAL A 387 6.71 1.36 -13.35
N GLN A 388 7.70 1.63 -14.21
CA GLN A 388 8.00 3.00 -14.66
C GLN A 388 6.74 3.69 -15.18
N PHE A 389 6.58 4.99 -14.92
CA PHE A 389 5.33 5.70 -15.22
C PHE A 389 4.86 5.50 -16.66
N PHE A 390 5.76 5.72 -17.64
CA PHE A 390 5.42 5.59 -19.06
C PHE A 390 5.28 4.13 -19.54
N ASP A 391 5.67 3.13 -18.71
CA ASP A 391 5.48 1.71 -18.99
C ASP A 391 4.17 1.15 -18.40
N ARG A 392 3.47 1.92 -17.57
CA ARG A 392 2.17 1.52 -17.01
C ARG A 392 1.16 1.29 -18.12
N MET A 393 0.31 0.29 -17.93
CA MET A 393 -0.63 -0.16 -18.94
C MET A 393 -1.58 0.96 -19.38
N GLU A 394 -2.21 1.65 -18.43
CA GLU A 394 -3.14 2.76 -18.68
C GLU A 394 -2.50 3.96 -19.35
N ILE A 395 -1.23 4.24 -19.05
CA ILE A 395 -0.47 5.32 -19.70
C ILE A 395 -0.16 4.96 -21.14
N LYS A 396 0.33 3.73 -21.38
CA LYS A 396 0.56 3.24 -22.75
C LYS A 396 -0.73 3.17 -23.59
N ASP A 397 -1.86 2.81 -22.96
CA ASP A 397 -3.16 2.82 -23.62
C ASP A 397 -3.58 4.24 -23.99
N ALA A 398 -3.47 5.18 -23.06
CA ALA A 398 -3.78 6.60 -23.28
C ALA A 398 -2.92 7.21 -24.38
N LEU A 399 -1.61 6.99 -24.35
CA LEU A 399 -0.69 7.42 -25.41
C LEU A 399 -1.02 6.76 -26.78
N SER A 400 -1.45 5.49 -26.75
CA SER A 400 -1.87 4.80 -27.99
C SER A 400 -3.15 5.39 -28.58
N TYR A 401 -4.06 5.96 -27.77
CA TYR A 401 -5.18 6.74 -28.28
C TYR A 401 -4.71 8.01 -29.01
N LEU A 402 -3.76 8.76 -28.45
CA LEU A 402 -3.19 9.93 -29.12
C LEU A 402 -2.45 9.54 -30.41
N ARG A 403 -1.68 8.46 -30.40
CA ARG A 403 -1.00 7.93 -31.59
C ARG A 403 -1.98 7.50 -32.67
N MET A 404 -3.10 6.88 -32.30
CA MET A 404 -4.14 6.52 -33.27
C MET A 404 -4.79 7.77 -33.92
N ILE A 405 -4.94 8.85 -33.15
CA ILE A 405 -5.45 10.11 -33.71
C ILE A 405 -4.45 10.72 -34.70
N ALA A 406 -3.15 10.74 -34.36
CA ALA A 406 -2.11 11.37 -35.15
C ALA A 406 -1.57 10.51 -36.29
N TYR A 407 -1.38 9.18 -36.05
CA TYR A 407 -0.59 8.32 -36.93
C TYR A 407 -1.37 7.13 -37.51
N GLN A 408 -2.45 6.69 -36.84
CA GLN A 408 -3.25 5.50 -37.21
C GLN A 408 -2.39 4.23 -37.41
N ASP A 409 -1.36 4.06 -36.55
CA ASP A 409 -0.39 2.98 -36.67
C ASP A 409 -0.91 1.64 -36.10
N ASP A 410 -0.40 0.54 -36.66
CA ASP A 410 -0.84 -0.83 -36.34
C ASP A 410 -0.51 -1.25 -34.89
N LEU A 411 0.56 -0.73 -34.27
CA LEU A 411 0.93 -1.06 -32.89
C LEU A 411 -0.08 -0.48 -31.92
N SER A 412 -0.39 0.80 -32.09
CA SER A 412 -1.39 1.49 -31.27
C SER A 412 -2.79 0.91 -31.52
N PHE A 413 -3.12 0.58 -32.78
CA PHE A 413 -4.37 -0.09 -33.08
C PHE A 413 -4.52 -1.41 -32.34
N ARG A 414 -3.53 -2.33 -32.43
CA ARG A 414 -3.56 -3.62 -31.73
C ARG A 414 -3.77 -3.47 -30.24
N ARG A 415 -3.20 -2.42 -29.66
CA ARG A 415 -3.27 -2.16 -28.24
C ARG A 415 -4.66 -1.72 -27.79
N ILE A 416 -5.25 -0.74 -28.47
CA ILE A 416 -6.50 -0.11 -28.01
C ILE A 416 -7.77 -0.58 -28.72
N ALA A 417 -7.69 -1.34 -29.80
CA ALA A 417 -8.87 -1.77 -30.58
C ALA A 417 -9.92 -2.45 -29.66
N ASN A 418 -9.50 -3.18 -28.65
CA ASN A 418 -10.39 -3.85 -27.70
C ASN A 418 -10.23 -3.37 -26.24
N ALA A 419 -9.67 -2.19 -26.02
CA ALA A 419 -9.54 -1.52 -24.73
C ALA A 419 -10.23 -0.14 -24.78
N PRO A 420 -11.44 0.04 -24.22
CA PRO A 420 -12.31 -0.95 -23.54
C PRO A 420 -12.89 -2.01 -24.49
N LYS A 421 -13.48 -3.06 -23.95
CA LYS A 421 -14.01 -4.19 -24.73
C LYS A 421 -14.98 -3.76 -25.83
N ARG A 422 -14.63 -4.08 -27.10
CA ARG A 422 -15.41 -3.78 -28.31
C ARG A 422 -15.76 -5.02 -29.12
N ASN A 423 -15.48 -6.19 -28.57
CA ASN A 423 -15.65 -7.46 -29.27
C ASN A 423 -14.68 -7.63 -30.47
N LEU A 424 -13.53 -6.95 -30.44
CA LEU A 424 -12.45 -7.08 -31.42
C LEU A 424 -11.35 -8.01 -30.90
N GLY A 425 -11.75 -9.25 -30.52
CA GLY A 425 -10.84 -10.25 -29.96
C GLY A 425 -10.01 -10.99 -31.03
N LYS A 426 -9.26 -12.02 -30.59
CA LYS A 426 -8.25 -12.75 -31.36
C LYS A 426 -8.71 -13.17 -32.78
N ARG A 427 -9.93 -13.72 -32.92
CA ARG A 427 -10.46 -14.19 -34.22
C ARG A 427 -10.62 -13.04 -35.23
N ARG A 428 -11.11 -11.89 -34.76
CA ARG A 428 -11.32 -10.71 -35.63
C ARG A 428 -10.00 -10.03 -35.97
N MET A 429 -9.07 -10.00 -35.01
CA MET A 429 -7.72 -9.50 -35.26
C MET A 429 -6.97 -10.37 -36.28
N ALA A 430 -7.10 -11.71 -36.23
CA ALA A 430 -6.54 -12.59 -37.23
C ALA A 430 -7.12 -12.33 -38.64
N PHE A 431 -8.45 -12.17 -38.74
CA PHE A 431 -9.10 -11.80 -40.00
C PHE A 431 -8.55 -10.48 -40.55
N LEU A 432 -8.43 -9.44 -39.70
CA LEU A 432 -7.86 -8.16 -40.14
C LEU A 432 -6.42 -8.29 -40.59
N GLN A 433 -5.61 -9.10 -39.93
CA GLN A 433 -4.23 -9.31 -40.31
C GLN A 433 -4.11 -9.99 -41.67
N GLU A 434 -4.83 -11.10 -41.90
CA GLU A 434 -4.82 -11.80 -43.18
C GLU A 434 -5.32 -10.93 -44.34
N THR A 435 -6.35 -10.09 -44.08
CA THR A 435 -6.93 -9.20 -45.08
C THR A 435 -5.97 -8.05 -45.37
N ALA A 436 -5.41 -7.42 -44.35
CA ALA A 436 -4.45 -6.33 -44.51
C ALA A 436 -3.19 -6.75 -45.30
N GLU A 437 -2.68 -7.97 -45.03
CA GLU A 437 -1.56 -8.53 -45.80
C GLU A 437 -1.92 -8.74 -47.29
N LYS A 438 -3.14 -9.19 -47.57
CA LYS A 438 -3.62 -9.37 -48.97
C LYS A 438 -3.82 -8.05 -49.70
N GLU A 439 -4.31 -7.03 -49.01
CA GLU A 439 -4.62 -5.73 -49.58
C GLU A 439 -3.48 -4.73 -49.55
N GLY A 440 -2.41 -5.03 -48.83
CA GLY A 440 -1.28 -4.14 -48.64
C GLY A 440 -1.61 -2.86 -47.86
N THR A 441 -2.55 -2.96 -46.91
CA THR A 441 -3.05 -1.83 -46.09
C THR A 441 -2.75 -2.03 -44.61
N SER A 442 -2.92 -0.96 -43.78
CA SER A 442 -2.84 -1.09 -42.34
C SER A 442 -4.08 -1.79 -41.76
N LEU A 443 -3.94 -2.34 -40.54
CA LEU A 443 -5.04 -2.99 -39.81
C LEU A 443 -6.24 -2.07 -39.62
N TYR A 444 -5.97 -0.78 -39.32
CA TYR A 444 -7.00 0.22 -39.12
C TYR A 444 -7.74 0.55 -40.43
N VAL A 445 -7.00 0.74 -41.52
CA VAL A 445 -7.60 0.97 -42.84
C VAL A 445 -8.41 -0.24 -43.29
N THR A 446 -7.91 -1.44 -43.09
CA THR A 446 -8.63 -2.69 -43.37
C THR A 446 -9.93 -2.75 -42.55
N LEU A 447 -9.89 -2.46 -41.23
CA LEU A 447 -11.11 -2.42 -40.43
C LEU A 447 -12.12 -1.42 -40.97
N LYS A 448 -11.66 -0.21 -41.34
CA LYS A 448 -12.52 0.85 -41.90
C LYS A 448 -13.19 0.43 -43.19
N ASN A 449 -12.47 -0.25 -44.07
CA ASN A 449 -12.98 -0.72 -45.36
C ASN A 449 -13.95 -1.89 -45.22
N HIS A 450 -13.82 -2.73 -44.18
CA HIS A 450 -14.58 -3.96 -43.99
C HIS A 450 -15.62 -3.90 -42.86
N LEU A 451 -16.02 -2.69 -42.41
CA LEU A 451 -16.98 -2.52 -41.30
C LEU A 451 -18.33 -3.24 -41.53
N GLU A 452 -18.76 -3.38 -42.78
CA GLU A 452 -20.05 -4.00 -43.13
C GLU A 452 -19.94 -5.55 -43.24
N ASP A 453 -18.75 -6.12 -43.13
CA ASP A 453 -18.56 -7.57 -43.17
C ASP A 453 -19.21 -8.25 -41.97
N SER A 454 -19.78 -9.42 -42.19
CA SER A 454 -20.51 -10.19 -41.19
C SER A 454 -19.64 -10.54 -39.96
N VAL A 455 -18.32 -10.59 -40.12
CA VAL A 455 -17.35 -10.86 -39.04
C VAL A 455 -17.38 -9.76 -37.97
N PHE A 456 -17.76 -8.53 -38.31
CA PHE A 456 -17.88 -7.40 -37.42
C PHE A 456 -19.30 -7.14 -36.90
N SER A 457 -20.26 -7.97 -37.32
CA SER A 457 -21.63 -7.89 -36.80
C SER A 457 -21.64 -8.09 -35.26
N GLY A 458 -22.39 -7.25 -34.54
CA GLY A 458 -22.49 -7.27 -33.09
C GLY A 458 -21.21 -6.77 -32.36
N THR A 459 -20.30 -6.11 -33.06
CA THR A 459 -19.13 -5.43 -32.45
C THR A 459 -19.37 -3.93 -32.33
N LYS A 460 -18.48 -3.25 -31.60
CA LYS A 460 -18.40 -1.79 -31.54
C LYS A 460 -17.34 -1.23 -32.50
N ALA A 461 -16.98 -1.97 -33.56
CA ALA A 461 -15.96 -1.57 -34.53
C ALA A 461 -16.29 -0.23 -35.17
N LYS A 462 -17.53 -0.06 -35.66
CA LYS A 462 -17.99 1.19 -36.29
C LYS A 462 -17.88 2.38 -35.36
N GLN A 463 -18.32 2.24 -34.09
CA GLN A 463 -18.20 3.30 -33.09
C GLN A 463 -16.74 3.69 -32.82
N PHE A 464 -15.83 2.71 -32.82
CA PHE A 464 -14.41 2.95 -32.66
C PHE A 464 -13.83 3.71 -33.87
N VAL A 465 -14.14 3.27 -35.09
CA VAL A 465 -13.68 3.96 -36.32
C VAL A 465 -14.23 5.39 -36.37
N ASP A 466 -15.53 5.58 -36.15
CA ASP A 466 -16.18 6.91 -36.14
C ASP A 466 -15.54 7.83 -35.10
N LEU A 467 -15.14 7.29 -33.94
CA LEU A 467 -14.45 8.03 -32.89
C LEU A 467 -13.06 8.50 -33.35
N ILE A 468 -12.22 7.58 -33.83
CA ILE A 468 -10.87 7.90 -34.31
C ILE A 468 -10.93 8.90 -35.47
N GLU A 469 -11.77 8.69 -36.48
CA GLU A 469 -11.92 9.60 -37.62
C GLU A 469 -12.32 11.01 -37.17
N ARG A 470 -13.28 11.13 -36.24
CA ARG A 470 -13.69 12.44 -35.71
C ARG A 470 -12.51 13.18 -35.10
N PHE A 471 -11.72 12.52 -34.23
CA PHE A 471 -10.60 13.15 -33.55
C PHE A 471 -9.46 13.45 -34.51
N SER A 472 -9.14 12.55 -35.44
CA SER A 472 -8.08 12.77 -36.43
C SER A 472 -8.35 14.00 -37.35
N HIS A 473 -9.62 14.36 -37.55
CA HIS A 473 -9.97 15.56 -38.33
C HIS A 473 -10.10 16.83 -37.47
N SER A 474 -10.10 16.72 -36.15
CA SER A 474 -10.42 17.86 -35.27
C SER A 474 -9.40 18.14 -34.14
N TYR A 475 -8.27 17.42 -34.06
CA TYR A 475 -7.31 17.62 -32.98
C TYR A 475 -6.35 18.80 -33.22
N GLN A 476 -6.09 19.12 -34.49
CA GLN A 476 -5.14 20.20 -34.84
C GLN A 476 -5.60 21.55 -34.28
N GLY A 477 -4.68 22.24 -33.61
CA GLY A 477 -4.93 23.54 -32.96
C GLY A 477 -5.74 23.46 -31.65
N ARG A 478 -6.01 22.26 -31.14
CA ARG A 478 -6.58 22.06 -29.81
C ARG A 478 -5.49 21.69 -28.80
N PRO A 479 -5.65 22.07 -27.50
CA PRO A 479 -4.79 21.56 -26.44
C PRO A 479 -4.79 20.01 -26.40
N ILE A 480 -3.60 19.41 -26.31
CA ILE A 480 -3.41 17.95 -26.28
C ILE A 480 -4.09 17.35 -25.06
N SER A 481 -3.98 18.05 -23.91
CA SER A 481 -4.61 17.67 -22.64
C SER A 481 -6.13 17.57 -22.74
N GLU A 482 -6.78 18.50 -23.48
CA GLU A 482 -8.20 18.45 -23.78
C GLU A 482 -8.55 17.29 -24.74
N VAL A 483 -7.76 17.11 -25.81
CA VAL A 483 -7.96 16.02 -26.76
C VAL A 483 -7.86 14.67 -26.04
N LEU A 484 -6.86 14.50 -25.17
CA LEU A 484 -6.70 13.28 -24.36
C LEU A 484 -7.91 13.06 -23.43
N SER A 485 -8.31 14.09 -22.70
CA SER A 485 -9.48 14.00 -21.80
C SER A 485 -10.73 13.59 -22.55
N ASP A 486 -11.01 14.23 -23.68
CA ASP A 486 -12.15 13.99 -24.53
C ASP A 486 -12.15 12.56 -25.11
N ILE A 487 -11.01 12.08 -25.64
CA ILE A 487 -10.95 10.74 -26.26
C ILE A 487 -11.08 9.63 -25.21
N LEU A 488 -10.49 9.77 -24.04
CA LEU A 488 -10.59 8.79 -22.96
C LEU A 488 -12.02 8.69 -22.42
N ASP A 489 -12.73 9.82 -22.30
CA ASP A 489 -14.14 9.83 -21.93
C ASP A 489 -15.04 9.23 -23.01
N LYS A 490 -14.96 9.74 -24.25
CA LYS A 490 -15.81 9.32 -25.37
C LYS A 490 -15.55 7.89 -25.83
N SER A 491 -14.34 7.38 -25.68
CA SER A 491 -14.02 5.96 -25.91
C SER A 491 -14.62 5.04 -24.87
N GLY A 492 -14.97 5.58 -23.69
CA GLY A 492 -15.42 4.85 -22.52
C GLY A 492 -14.28 4.19 -21.75
N TYR A 493 -13.01 4.57 -21.99
CA TYR A 493 -11.85 3.99 -21.32
C TYR A 493 -11.82 4.32 -19.82
N GLU A 494 -11.98 5.60 -19.46
CA GLU A 494 -12.07 5.99 -18.05
C GLU A 494 -13.29 5.39 -17.35
N LYS A 495 -14.42 5.29 -18.04
CA LYS A 495 -15.62 4.63 -17.51
C LYS A 495 -15.37 3.15 -17.22
N ALA A 496 -14.61 2.46 -18.07
CA ALA A 496 -14.21 1.08 -17.84
C ALA A 496 -13.35 0.96 -16.58
N LEU A 497 -12.32 1.81 -16.43
CA LEU A 497 -11.45 1.82 -15.24
C LEU A 497 -12.23 2.14 -13.96
N ARG A 498 -13.18 3.07 -14.00
CA ARG A 498 -14.07 3.36 -12.85
C ARG A 498 -14.94 2.17 -12.49
N THR A 499 -15.41 1.41 -13.49
CA THR A 499 -16.20 0.20 -13.28
C THR A 499 -15.35 -0.94 -12.71
N GLU A 500 -14.05 -0.98 -13.06
CA GLU A 500 -13.07 -1.91 -12.49
C GLU A 500 -12.66 -1.55 -11.05
N GLY A 501 -13.00 -0.34 -10.57
CA GLY A 501 -12.65 0.14 -9.23
C GLY A 501 -11.18 0.53 -9.07
N SER A 502 -10.42 0.67 -10.16
CA SER A 502 -8.99 0.99 -10.13
C SER A 502 -8.74 2.49 -9.98
N GLN A 503 -8.79 2.98 -8.74
CA GLN A 503 -8.51 4.39 -8.44
C GLN A 503 -7.06 4.77 -8.78
N GLU A 504 -6.10 3.87 -8.58
CA GLU A 504 -4.69 4.12 -8.91
C GLU A 504 -4.50 4.43 -10.40
N ARG A 505 -5.10 3.63 -11.28
CA ARG A 505 -5.04 3.89 -12.74
C ARG A 505 -5.71 5.19 -13.15
N LEU A 506 -6.79 5.59 -12.47
CA LEU A 506 -7.43 6.88 -12.72
C LEU A 506 -6.55 8.04 -12.23
N ASP A 507 -5.86 7.88 -11.11
CA ASP A 507 -4.89 8.85 -10.60
C ASP A 507 -3.69 8.98 -11.57
N ASP A 508 -3.22 7.88 -12.15
CA ASP A 508 -2.18 7.87 -13.19
C ASP A 508 -2.61 8.61 -14.46
N LEU A 509 -3.85 8.41 -14.92
CA LEU A 509 -4.39 9.15 -16.07
C LEU A 509 -4.55 10.65 -15.77
N ALA A 510 -4.94 11.00 -14.54
CA ALA A 510 -5.01 12.40 -14.11
C ALA A 510 -3.62 13.05 -14.13
N GLU A 511 -2.60 12.33 -13.66
CA GLU A 511 -1.21 12.77 -13.68
C GLU A 511 -0.68 12.92 -15.12
N LEU A 512 -1.03 12.01 -16.04
CA LEU A 512 -0.67 12.14 -17.45
C LEU A 512 -1.30 13.41 -18.06
N LYS A 513 -2.58 13.67 -17.78
CA LYS A 513 -3.25 14.90 -18.25
C LYS A 513 -2.60 16.17 -17.71
N GLN A 514 -2.22 16.14 -16.43
CA GLN A 514 -1.51 17.24 -15.80
C GLN A 514 -0.15 17.47 -16.46
N SER A 515 0.61 16.40 -16.73
CA SER A 515 1.89 16.45 -17.44
C SER A 515 1.76 17.10 -18.81
N ILE A 516 0.75 16.71 -19.57
CA ILE A 516 0.52 17.27 -20.92
C ILE A 516 0.17 18.76 -20.81
N TYR A 517 -0.66 19.15 -19.85
CA TYR A 517 -0.99 20.55 -19.59
C TYR A 517 0.25 21.37 -19.24
N GLU A 518 1.13 20.86 -18.39
CA GLU A 518 2.38 21.50 -18.02
C GLU A 518 3.34 21.61 -19.21
N TYR A 519 3.44 20.56 -20.04
CA TYR A 519 4.18 20.62 -21.32
C TYR A 519 3.65 21.71 -22.24
N GLU A 520 2.33 21.80 -22.44
CA GLU A 520 1.68 22.80 -23.28
C GLU A 520 1.94 24.23 -22.81
N THR A 521 1.96 24.45 -21.50
CA THR A 521 2.19 25.78 -20.93
C THR A 521 3.67 26.18 -20.94
N SER A 522 4.60 25.22 -20.96
CA SER A 522 6.04 25.46 -20.93
C SER A 522 6.67 25.54 -22.33
N CYS A 523 6.15 24.82 -23.33
CA CYS A 523 6.74 24.73 -24.68
C CYS A 523 6.26 25.80 -25.67
N GLY A 524 5.29 26.64 -25.33
CA GLY A 524 4.82 27.71 -26.16
C GLY A 524 4.20 27.26 -27.51
N GLU A 525 4.57 27.92 -28.61
CA GLU A 525 3.99 27.67 -29.95
C GLU A 525 4.37 26.32 -30.57
N GLU A 526 5.34 25.58 -30.02
CA GLU A 526 5.81 24.29 -30.53
C GLU A 526 5.07 23.08 -29.88
N SER A 527 4.08 23.32 -29.04
CA SER A 527 3.34 22.26 -28.35
C SER A 527 2.32 21.54 -29.26
N THR A 528 2.81 20.81 -30.25
CA THR A 528 1.96 19.94 -31.09
C THR A 528 1.90 18.53 -30.53
N MET A 529 0.82 17.79 -30.87
CA MET A 529 0.65 16.39 -30.44
C MET A 529 1.81 15.50 -30.93
N GLU A 530 2.23 15.72 -32.19
CA GLU A 530 3.33 14.97 -32.79
C GLU A 530 4.65 15.23 -32.07
N HIS A 531 4.90 16.51 -31.73
CA HIS A 531 6.10 16.89 -30.99
C HIS A 531 6.09 16.28 -29.56
N TYR A 532 4.95 16.33 -28.87
CA TYR A 532 4.78 15.67 -27.56
C TYR A 532 5.02 14.16 -27.62
N LEU A 533 4.39 13.47 -28.60
CA LEU A 533 4.55 12.04 -28.78
C LEU A 533 6.01 11.64 -29.11
N ALA A 534 6.69 12.45 -29.92
CA ALA A 534 8.12 12.26 -30.21
C ALA A 534 8.98 12.49 -28.96
N HIS A 535 8.68 13.54 -28.18
CA HIS A 535 9.35 13.85 -26.91
C HIS A 535 9.26 12.67 -25.95
N ILE A 536 8.06 12.16 -25.70
CA ILE A 536 7.87 10.99 -24.81
C ILE A 536 8.56 9.73 -25.35
N ALA A 537 8.53 9.50 -26.67
CA ALA A 537 9.17 8.32 -27.27
C ALA A 537 10.70 8.30 -27.07
N LEU A 538 11.34 9.46 -26.99
CA LEU A 538 12.78 9.56 -26.70
C LEU A 538 13.12 9.19 -25.25
N PHE A 539 12.17 9.29 -24.32
CA PHE A 539 12.36 8.92 -22.92
C PHE A 539 12.12 7.42 -22.64
N SER A 540 11.43 6.68 -23.52
CA SER A 540 11.05 5.30 -23.28
C SER A 540 12.14 4.25 -23.60
N ASN A 541 13.32 4.64 -24.10
CA ASN A 541 14.35 3.74 -24.60
C ASN A 541 15.66 3.72 -23.77
N GLY A 542 15.58 3.79 -22.45
CA GLY A 542 16.75 3.63 -21.58
C GLY A 542 16.99 2.15 -21.22
N ASP A 543 17.98 1.51 -21.83
CA ASP A 543 18.54 0.22 -21.40
C ASP A 543 18.97 0.30 -19.93
N VAL A 544 18.20 -0.29 -19.03
CA VAL A 544 18.51 -0.35 -17.60
C VAL A 544 19.23 -1.67 -17.31
N ALA A 545 20.55 -1.64 -17.21
CA ALA A 545 21.34 -2.77 -16.74
C ALA A 545 20.96 -3.13 -15.28
N GLU A 546 20.71 -4.39 -14.99
CA GLU A 546 20.22 -4.90 -13.69
C GLU A 546 21.20 -4.74 -12.50
N GLN A 547 22.47 -4.46 -12.74
CA GLN A 547 23.48 -4.23 -11.68
C GLN A 547 24.24 -2.94 -11.99
N GLY A 548 24.07 -1.91 -11.16
CA GLY A 548 24.77 -0.64 -11.35
C GLY A 548 24.54 0.36 -10.21
N ASP A 549 25.31 1.42 -10.26
CA ASP A 549 25.16 2.57 -9.36
C ASP A 549 23.93 3.40 -9.80
N LYS A 550 22.79 3.23 -9.11
CA LYS A 550 21.47 3.75 -9.50
C LYS A 550 20.77 4.42 -8.35
N VAL A 551 20.03 5.49 -8.63
CA VAL A 551 19.09 6.10 -7.69
C VAL A 551 17.92 5.16 -7.46
N LYS A 552 17.46 5.04 -6.22
CA LYS A 552 16.32 4.22 -5.82
C LYS A 552 15.08 5.09 -5.71
N LEU A 553 13.98 4.65 -6.30
CA LEU A 553 12.68 5.29 -6.19
C LEU A 553 11.70 4.32 -5.52
N MET A 554 11.03 4.74 -4.44
CA MET A 554 10.05 3.88 -3.76
C MET A 554 9.03 4.68 -2.94
N THR A 555 7.91 4.05 -2.67
CA THR A 555 6.93 4.63 -1.74
C THR A 555 7.48 4.62 -0.31
N VAL A 556 7.01 5.55 0.53
CA VAL A 556 7.37 5.57 1.96
C VAL A 556 7.02 4.26 2.66
N HIS A 557 5.90 3.62 2.30
CA HIS A 557 5.52 2.31 2.85
C HIS A 557 6.55 1.22 2.53
N ALA A 558 7.06 1.19 1.30
CA ALA A 558 8.09 0.23 0.88
C ALA A 558 9.46 0.50 1.55
N ALA A 559 9.69 1.73 2.01
CA ALA A 559 10.92 2.12 2.70
C ALA A 559 10.94 1.74 4.20
N LYS A 560 9.82 1.28 4.77
CA LYS A 560 9.79 0.85 6.18
C LYS A 560 10.77 -0.28 6.42
N GLY A 561 11.55 -0.19 7.49
CA GLY A 561 12.62 -1.15 7.80
C GLY A 561 13.96 -0.90 7.07
N LEU A 562 13.95 -0.09 6.01
CA LEU A 562 15.17 0.27 5.27
C LEU A 562 15.81 1.55 5.81
N GLU A 563 17.04 1.82 5.35
CA GLU A 563 17.81 3.04 5.67
C GLU A 563 18.67 3.44 4.48
N PHE A 564 18.88 4.74 4.30
CA PHE A 564 19.58 5.28 3.15
C PHE A 564 20.44 6.49 3.55
N PRO A 565 21.68 6.60 3.02
CA PRO A 565 22.52 7.75 3.31
C PRO A 565 21.87 9.10 3.00
N TYR A 566 21.22 9.22 1.83
CA TYR A 566 20.58 10.45 1.37
C TYR A 566 19.16 10.18 0.92
N VAL A 567 18.20 10.88 1.50
CA VAL A 567 16.77 10.74 1.18
C VAL A 567 16.23 12.03 0.60
N PHE A 568 15.54 11.91 -0.53
CA PHE A 568 14.77 12.97 -1.18
C PHE A 568 13.30 12.61 -1.04
N LEU A 569 12.56 13.38 -0.27
CA LEU A 569 11.12 13.19 -0.06
C LEU A 569 10.37 14.26 -0.86
N CYS A 570 9.74 13.86 -1.96
CA CYS A 570 9.08 14.75 -2.90
C CYS A 570 7.55 14.71 -2.80
N GLY A 571 6.92 15.71 -3.42
CA GLY A 571 5.46 15.84 -3.43
C GLY A 571 4.87 16.12 -2.06
N MET A 572 5.58 16.92 -1.25
CA MET A 572 5.14 17.37 0.07
C MET A 572 4.06 18.44 -0.04
N ASN A 573 2.93 18.05 -0.66
CA ASN A 573 1.78 18.91 -0.89
C ASN A 573 0.54 18.41 -0.17
N GLU A 574 -0.28 19.34 0.30
CA GLU A 574 -1.57 19.02 0.91
C GLU A 574 -2.51 18.36 -0.11
N GLY A 575 -2.99 17.17 0.23
CA GLY A 575 -3.79 16.33 -0.68
C GLY A 575 -2.99 15.27 -1.45
N ILE A 576 -1.65 15.35 -1.44
CA ILE A 576 -0.73 14.31 -1.91
C ILE A 576 -0.13 13.59 -0.69
N PHE A 577 0.59 14.32 0.14
CA PHE A 577 1.14 13.86 1.41
C PHE A 577 0.94 14.95 2.48
N PRO A 578 -0.14 14.86 3.30
CA PRO A 578 -1.08 13.76 3.48
C PRO A 578 -2.02 13.54 2.30
N SER A 579 -2.46 12.28 2.15
CA SER A 579 -3.40 11.90 1.09
C SER A 579 -4.77 12.58 1.26
N ARG A 580 -5.36 13.07 0.17
CA ARG A 580 -6.74 13.59 0.15
C ARG A 580 -7.82 12.55 0.55
N LYS A 581 -7.45 11.27 0.63
CA LYS A 581 -8.37 10.19 1.06
C LYS A 581 -8.59 10.17 2.58
N VAL A 582 -7.70 10.78 3.34
CA VAL A 582 -7.81 10.86 4.81
C VAL A 582 -8.99 11.74 5.21
N ARG A 583 -9.84 11.20 6.09
CA ARG A 583 -11.09 11.82 6.55
C ARG A 583 -11.24 11.85 8.06
N THR A 584 -10.29 11.27 8.81
CA THR A 584 -10.37 11.13 10.27
C THR A 584 -9.09 11.65 10.94
N LEU A 585 -9.22 12.05 12.20
CA LEU A 585 -8.06 12.46 13.01
C LEU A 585 -7.05 11.32 13.20
N PRO A 586 -7.46 10.09 13.56
CA PRO A 586 -6.54 8.96 13.61
C PRO A 586 -5.83 8.67 12.28
N GLY A 587 -6.56 8.76 11.16
CA GLY A 587 -5.97 8.63 9.83
C GLY A 587 -4.95 9.74 9.51
N MET A 588 -5.18 10.98 9.98
CA MET A 588 -4.20 12.06 9.83
C MET A 588 -2.97 11.83 10.72
N GLU A 589 -3.15 11.30 11.92
CA GLU A 589 -2.03 10.89 12.77
C GLU A 589 -1.23 9.74 12.16
N GLU A 590 -1.89 8.80 11.45
CA GLU A 590 -1.19 7.75 10.70
C GLU A 590 -0.38 8.31 9.52
N GLU A 591 -0.94 9.22 8.73
CA GLU A 591 -0.18 9.91 7.67
C GLU A 591 1.03 10.68 8.23
N ARG A 592 0.90 11.30 9.43
CA ARG A 592 2.05 11.94 10.09
C ARG A 592 3.08 10.93 10.57
N ARG A 593 2.67 9.75 11.07
CA ARG A 593 3.59 8.63 11.34
C ARG A 593 4.29 8.15 10.07
N LEU A 594 3.58 8.11 8.95
CA LEU A 594 4.18 7.78 7.65
C LEU A 594 5.24 8.82 7.24
N ALA A 595 4.97 10.11 7.42
CA ALA A 595 5.96 11.16 7.19
C ALA A 595 7.16 11.02 8.16
N PHE A 596 6.91 10.74 9.43
CA PHE A 596 7.97 10.44 10.41
C PHE A 596 8.82 9.23 9.99
N VAL A 597 8.19 8.17 9.48
CA VAL A 597 8.93 7.03 8.90
C VAL A 597 9.81 7.50 7.76
N ALA A 598 9.31 8.33 6.83
CA ALA A 598 10.10 8.84 5.70
C ALA A 598 11.34 9.62 6.16
N LEU A 599 11.18 10.58 7.09
CA LEU A 599 12.28 11.38 7.61
C LEU A 599 13.35 10.49 8.28
N THR A 600 12.92 9.52 9.09
CA THR A 600 13.82 8.61 9.83
C THR A 600 14.46 7.52 8.98
N ARG A 601 14.24 7.51 7.65
CA ARG A 601 15.01 6.64 6.73
C ARG A 601 16.36 7.24 6.37
N ALA A 602 16.52 8.55 6.50
CA ALA A 602 17.76 9.25 6.18
C ALA A 602 18.83 9.07 7.25
N GLU A 603 20.07 8.81 6.82
CA GLU A 603 21.21 8.70 7.72
C GLU A 603 22.02 10.00 7.80
N LYS A 604 22.34 10.62 6.65
CA LYS A 604 23.29 11.74 6.51
C LYS A 604 22.65 13.00 5.97
N GLY A 605 21.77 12.89 4.96
CA GLY A 605 21.14 14.01 4.30
C GLY A 605 19.66 13.77 4.05
N LEU A 606 18.85 14.80 4.32
CA LEU A 606 17.41 14.77 4.10
C LEU A 606 17.00 16.04 3.33
N TYR A 607 16.34 15.81 2.20
CA TYR A 607 15.86 16.83 1.28
C TYR A 607 14.35 16.69 1.16
N LEU A 608 13.61 17.73 1.56
CA LEU A 608 12.15 17.79 1.48
C LEU A 608 11.79 18.74 0.34
N SER A 609 10.85 18.37 -0.51
CA SER A 609 10.42 19.25 -1.59
C SER A 609 8.93 19.22 -1.83
N GLU A 610 8.40 20.33 -2.29
CA GLU A 610 7.03 20.51 -2.70
C GLU A 610 6.96 21.33 -3.99
N ALA A 611 5.83 21.30 -4.67
CA ALA A 611 5.58 22.07 -5.88
C ALA A 611 4.32 22.92 -5.76
N ASP A 612 4.46 24.23 -5.88
CA ASP A 612 3.36 25.18 -6.00
C ASP A 612 2.60 24.99 -7.33
N GLY A 613 1.65 25.85 -7.60
CA GLY A 613 0.88 25.91 -8.83
C GLY A 613 -0.57 25.48 -8.66
N TRP A 614 -1.12 24.98 -9.74
CA TRP A 614 -2.55 24.66 -9.83
C TRP A 614 -2.76 23.19 -10.18
N ASN A 615 -3.78 22.59 -9.58
CA ASN A 615 -4.25 21.28 -9.99
C ASN A 615 -5.07 21.39 -11.29
N PHE A 616 -5.22 20.27 -12.01
CA PHE A 616 -6.01 20.21 -13.24
C PHE A 616 -7.47 20.68 -13.05
N ASP A 617 -8.02 20.52 -11.85
CA ASP A 617 -9.37 20.97 -11.47
C ASP A 617 -9.45 22.48 -11.16
N GLY A 618 -8.34 23.23 -11.35
CA GLY A 618 -8.24 24.65 -11.08
C GLY A 618 -8.11 25.03 -9.60
N SER A 619 -7.90 24.05 -8.72
CA SER A 619 -7.61 24.33 -7.31
C SER A 619 -6.11 24.62 -7.11
N PRO A 620 -5.75 25.54 -6.19
CA PRO A 620 -4.34 25.79 -5.87
C PRO A 620 -3.72 24.60 -5.13
N ARG A 621 -2.43 24.37 -5.35
CA ARG A 621 -1.61 23.47 -4.55
C ARG A 621 -1.04 24.24 -3.37
N TYR A 622 -1.06 23.62 -2.21
CA TYR A 622 -0.46 24.17 -0.99
C TYR A 622 0.62 23.23 -0.47
N PRO A 623 1.66 23.77 0.17
CA PRO A 623 2.63 22.98 0.92
C PRO A 623 1.94 22.04 1.93
N SER A 624 2.51 20.88 2.11
CA SER A 624 2.03 19.90 3.10
C SER A 624 2.00 20.49 4.50
N ARG A 625 0.95 20.20 5.25
CA ARG A 625 0.92 20.48 6.71
C ARG A 625 2.12 19.88 7.44
N PHE A 626 2.71 18.79 6.93
CA PHE A 626 3.87 18.17 7.56
C PHE A 626 5.13 19.04 7.47
N LEU A 627 5.25 19.88 6.43
CA LEU A 627 6.29 20.92 6.38
C LEU A 627 6.02 22.04 7.39
N LEU A 628 4.75 22.40 7.60
CA LEU A 628 4.32 23.41 8.57
C LEU A 628 4.42 22.89 10.02
N ASP A 629 4.31 21.59 10.22
CA ASP A 629 4.41 20.93 11.54
C ASP A 629 5.86 20.86 12.06
N ILE A 630 6.86 20.90 11.17
CA ILE A 630 8.28 20.96 11.54
C ILE A 630 8.64 22.39 11.93
N ASP A 631 9.31 22.57 13.07
CA ASP A 631 9.78 23.90 13.51
C ASP A 631 10.71 24.50 12.45
N ARG A 632 10.39 25.69 11.99
CA ARG A 632 11.03 26.36 10.84
C ARG A 632 12.55 26.51 10.97
N GLU A 633 13.05 26.73 12.19
CA GLU A 633 14.48 26.87 12.48
C GLU A 633 15.29 25.58 12.25
N LEU A 634 14.62 24.41 12.20
CA LEU A 634 15.22 23.12 11.91
C LEU A 634 15.42 22.87 10.42
N LEU A 635 14.79 23.68 9.58
CA LEU A 635 14.85 23.59 8.11
C LEU A 635 15.81 24.61 7.53
N SER A 636 16.49 24.22 6.45
CA SER A 636 17.31 25.10 5.61
C SER A 636 16.61 25.28 4.28
N PHE A 637 15.97 26.43 4.09
CA PHE A 637 15.28 26.75 2.85
C PHE A 637 16.29 27.13 1.75
N THR A 638 16.06 26.64 0.54
CA THR A 638 16.93 26.93 -0.61
C THR A 638 16.80 28.37 -1.14
N HIS A 639 15.66 28.99 -0.86
CA HIS A 639 15.36 30.41 -1.18
C HIS A 639 14.38 30.97 -0.14
N GLU A 640 14.14 32.26 -0.19
CA GLU A 640 13.16 32.91 0.68
C GLU A 640 11.77 32.44 0.37
N VAL A 641 11.05 31.95 1.38
CA VAL A 641 9.72 31.40 1.24
C VAL A 641 8.68 32.51 1.31
N ASP A 642 7.69 32.49 0.42
CA ASP A 642 6.59 33.44 0.44
C ASP A 642 5.71 33.22 1.70
N GLU A 643 5.72 34.22 2.58
CA GLU A 643 4.93 34.21 3.83
C GLU A 643 3.41 34.20 3.53
N THR A 644 2.99 34.69 2.37
CA THR A 644 1.59 34.66 1.95
C THR A 644 1.16 33.25 1.64
N LEU A 645 1.97 32.49 0.89
CA LEU A 645 1.74 31.07 0.60
C LEU A 645 1.64 30.23 1.88
N LEU A 646 2.55 30.43 2.83
CA LEU A 646 2.52 29.69 4.11
C LEU A 646 1.26 30.02 4.93
N ARG A 647 0.79 31.27 4.91
CA ARG A 647 -0.43 31.65 5.59
C ARG A 647 -1.67 31.03 4.94
N GLU A 648 -1.75 31.10 3.62
CA GLU A 648 -2.85 30.47 2.87
C GLU A 648 -2.88 28.96 3.06
N ALA A 649 -1.71 28.30 3.07
CA ALA A 649 -1.58 26.88 3.36
C ALA A 649 -2.09 26.55 4.77
N ALA A 650 -1.72 27.34 5.79
CA ALA A 650 -2.19 27.16 7.15
C ALA A 650 -3.72 27.35 7.27
N ASP A 651 -4.27 28.34 6.55
CA ASP A 651 -5.73 28.57 6.51
C ASP A 651 -6.47 27.43 5.80
N ASP A 652 -5.88 26.85 4.74
CA ASP A 652 -6.45 25.68 4.06
C ASP A 652 -6.45 24.46 4.96
N VAL A 653 -5.34 24.19 5.66
CA VAL A 653 -5.23 23.12 6.66
C VAL A 653 -6.30 23.29 7.75
N ALA A 654 -6.41 24.49 8.31
CA ALA A 654 -7.41 24.77 9.36
C ALA A 654 -8.86 24.60 8.86
N ARG A 655 -9.13 24.88 7.60
CA ARG A 655 -10.44 24.61 6.97
C ARG A 655 -10.70 23.12 6.84
N ARG A 656 -9.72 22.33 6.37
CA ARG A 656 -9.84 20.88 6.17
C ARG A 656 -10.01 20.15 7.49
N ASP A 657 -9.31 20.57 8.53
CA ASP A 657 -9.38 19.94 9.86
C ASP A 657 -10.78 20.00 10.48
N LYS A 658 -11.57 21.03 10.16
CA LYS A 658 -12.98 21.12 10.60
C LYS A 658 -13.86 19.97 10.07
N TYR A 659 -13.42 19.28 9.03
CA TYR A 659 -14.15 18.18 8.41
C TYR A 659 -13.57 16.80 8.74
N LEU A 660 -12.47 16.73 9.50
CA LEU A 660 -11.94 15.47 10.01
C LEU A 660 -12.86 14.93 11.12
N ARG A 661 -13.19 13.64 11.03
CA ARG A 661 -13.97 12.95 12.06
C ARG A 661 -13.06 12.53 13.22
N GLU A 662 -13.60 12.44 14.43
CA GLU A 662 -12.83 12.07 15.63
C GLU A 662 -12.54 10.57 15.75
N ASP A 663 -13.24 9.71 15.01
CA ASP A 663 -13.05 8.26 15.03
C ASP A 663 -12.80 7.67 13.64
N ASP A 664 -12.11 6.53 13.62
CA ASP A 664 -11.85 5.72 12.43
C ASP A 664 -13.03 4.81 12.06
N GLY A 665 -14.15 4.93 12.73
CA GLY A 665 -15.36 4.21 12.31
C GLY A 665 -15.56 4.46 10.82
N ASP A 666 -15.80 3.41 10.07
CA ASP A 666 -16.12 3.47 8.61
C ASP A 666 -17.34 4.38 8.33
N GLY A 667 -17.80 5.10 9.37
CA GLY A 667 -19.00 5.89 9.40
C GLY A 667 -20.24 5.01 9.44
N THR A 668 -20.07 3.69 9.54
CA THR A 668 -21.18 2.77 9.65
C THR A 668 -21.74 2.78 11.07
N LEU A 669 -23.04 2.84 11.13
CA LEU A 669 -23.80 2.64 12.37
C LEU A 669 -24.29 1.19 12.39
N PRO A 670 -24.25 0.50 13.53
CA PRO A 670 -24.75 -0.86 13.62
C PRO A 670 -26.19 -0.96 13.14
N ILE A 671 -26.55 -2.05 12.50
CA ILE A 671 -27.94 -2.36 12.17
C ILE A 671 -28.73 -2.42 13.50
N GLY A 672 -29.88 -1.78 13.53
CA GLY A 672 -30.67 -1.61 14.75
C GLY A 672 -30.35 -0.35 15.56
N GLN A 673 -29.28 0.36 15.27
CA GLN A 673 -28.93 1.61 15.96
C GLN A 673 -30.00 2.67 15.73
N ARG A 674 -30.51 3.24 16.81
CA ARG A 674 -31.40 4.42 16.77
C ARG A 674 -30.57 5.68 16.52
N VAL A 675 -31.04 6.50 15.59
CA VAL A 675 -30.36 7.74 15.17
C VAL A 675 -31.35 8.87 15.02
N ARG A 676 -30.86 10.13 15.15
CA ARG A 676 -31.64 11.34 14.85
C ARG A 676 -30.92 12.09 13.69
N HIS A 677 -31.70 12.38 12.65
CA HIS A 677 -31.32 13.28 11.56
C HIS A 677 -31.98 14.64 11.74
N ALA A 678 -31.25 15.72 11.50
CA ALA A 678 -31.73 17.09 11.75
C ALA A 678 -33.03 17.46 11.03
N VAL A 679 -33.25 16.84 9.83
CA VAL A 679 -34.45 17.13 9.02
C VAL A 679 -35.47 16.00 9.06
N PHE A 680 -35.03 14.73 9.10
CA PHE A 680 -35.94 13.58 9.01
C PHE A 680 -36.39 13.03 10.36
N GLY A 681 -35.86 13.57 11.45
CA GLY A 681 -36.19 13.12 12.81
C GLY A 681 -35.50 11.82 13.19
N GLU A 682 -36.15 11.06 14.07
CA GLU A 682 -35.64 9.80 14.59
C GLU A 682 -35.88 8.63 13.64
N GLY A 683 -34.97 7.65 13.62
CA GLY A 683 -35.07 6.48 12.79
C GLY A 683 -34.15 5.37 13.27
N THR A 684 -34.27 4.20 12.62
CA THR A 684 -33.46 3.01 12.90
C THR A 684 -32.66 2.62 11.66
N VAL A 685 -31.40 2.33 11.84
CA VAL A 685 -30.51 1.79 10.78
C VAL A 685 -30.96 0.37 10.47
N LEU A 686 -31.42 0.14 9.25
CA LEU A 686 -31.85 -1.18 8.77
C LEU A 686 -30.73 -1.95 8.07
N ASP A 687 -29.86 -1.23 7.35
CA ASP A 687 -28.77 -1.82 6.56
C ASP A 687 -27.67 -0.78 6.30
N VAL A 688 -26.51 -1.25 5.87
CA VAL A 688 -25.38 -0.41 5.46
C VAL A 688 -24.93 -0.84 4.06
N ASP A 689 -25.25 -0.01 3.07
CA ASP A 689 -24.82 -0.21 1.68
C ASP A 689 -23.45 0.45 1.48
N LEU A 690 -22.39 -0.35 1.67
CA LEU A 690 -21.00 0.12 1.53
C LEU A 690 -20.67 0.50 0.07
N ASN A 691 -21.33 -0.13 -0.92
CA ASN A 691 -21.10 0.18 -2.34
C ASN A 691 -21.62 1.59 -2.69
N LYS A 692 -22.70 2.02 -2.05
CA LYS A 692 -23.27 3.38 -2.21
C LYS A 692 -22.72 4.35 -1.18
N GLY A 693 -21.96 3.88 -0.19
CA GLY A 693 -21.50 4.69 0.92
C GLY A 693 -22.68 5.30 1.73
N ALA A 694 -23.68 4.47 2.05
CA ALA A 694 -24.91 4.94 2.66
C ALA A 694 -25.45 3.99 3.72
N HIS A 695 -26.05 4.55 4.79
CA HIS A 695 -26.95 3.82 5.66
C HIS A 695 -28.35 3.75 5.05
N VAL A 696 -29.01 2.62 5.14
CA VAL A 696 -30.44 2.48 4.88
C VAL A 696 -31.17 2.68 6.20
N ILE A 697 -31.86 3.81 6.35
CA ILE A 697 -32.50 4.19 7.61
C ILE A 697 -34.02 4.27 7.42
N GLN A 698 -34.77 3.59 8.29
CA GLN A 698 -36.19 3.78 8.43
C GLN A 698 -36.45 4.87 9.46
N PHE A 699 -36.87 6.04 9.01
CA PHE A 699 -37.31 7.12 9.91
C PHE A 699 -38.73 6.89 10.36
N ASP A 700 -39.01 7.21 11.63
CA ASP A 700 -40.29 6.93 12.28
C ASP A 700 -41.50 7.64 11.60
N GLY A 701 -41.24 8.80 11.01
CA GLY A 701 -42.27 9.58 10.29
C GLY A 701 -42.40 9.23 8.79
N MET A 702 -41.70 8.21 8.29
CA MET A 702 -41.64 7.89 6.83
C MET A 702 -42.12 6.49 6.53
N GLY A 703 -42.89 6.34 5.46
CA GLY A 703 -43.41 5.02 5.02
C GLY A 703 -42.36 4.12 4.33
N THR A 704 -41.18 4.65 3.91
CA THR A 704 -40.14 3.92 3.22
C THR A 704 -38.75 4.31 3.73
N PRO A 705 -37.79 3.36 3.80
CA PRO A 705 -36.42 3.65 4.19
C PRO A 705 -35.75 4.69 3.26
N ARG A 706 -34.77 5.39 3.78
CA ARG A 706 -33.94 6.35 3.03
C ARG A 706 -32.49 5.90 3.05
N SER A 707 -31.81 6.03 1.90
CA SER A 707 -30.36 5.89 1.82
C SER A 707 -29.73 7.21 2.21
N ILE A 708 -29.12 7.25 3.39
CA ILE A 708 -28.44 8.41 3.96
C ILE A 708 -26.94 8.19 3.89
N SER A 709 -26.22 9.11 3.25
CA SER A 709 -24.76 9.01 3.11
C SER A 709 -24.09 8.71 4.46
N LEU A 710 -23.08 7.84 4.47
CA LEU A 710 -22.23 7.59 5.63
C LEU A 710 -21.60 8.88 6.19
N ARG A 711 -21.56 9.94 5.37
CA ARG A 711 -21.06 11.28 5.75
C ARG A 711 -22.08 12.17 6.43
N ALA A 712 -23.35 11.76 6.50
CA ALA A 712 -24.38 12.56 7.13
C ALA A 712 -24.17 12.66 8.64
N LYS A 713 -24.41 13.83 9.20
CA LYS A 713 -24.44 13.99 10.67
C LYS A 713 -25.69 13.30 11.21
N LEU A 714 -25.48 12.15 11.83
CA LEU A 714 -26.50 11.39 12.54
C LEU A 714 -26.11 11.36 14.02
N GLU A 715 -27.01 11.82 14.87
CA GLU A 715 -26.86 11.72 16.33
C GLU A 715 -27.28 10.32 16.77
N LYS A 716 -26.38 9.58 17.46
CA LYS A 716 -26.75 8.29 18.08
C LYS A 716 -27.69 8.56 19.26
N ILE A 717 -28.85 7.93 19.22
CA ILE A 717 -29.79 7.93 20.36
C ILE A 717 -29.60 6.57 21.04
N GLY A 718 -29.62 6.55 22.37
CA GLY A 718 -29.46 5.30 23.13
C GLY A 718 -30.39 4.18 22.65
N PRO A 719 -30.11 2.90 23.05
CA PRO A 719 -30.77 1.74 22.50
C PRO A 719 -32.27 1.79 22.58
#